data_0b2e777d18cbcc5bc0edf234bebd1672
#
_entry.id   0b2e777d18cbcc5bc0edf234bebd1672
#
_cell.length_a   1.000
_cell.length_b   1.000
_cell.length_c   1.000
_cell.angle_alpha   90.00
_cell.angle_beta   90.00
_cell.angle_gamma   90.00
#
_symmetry.space_group_name_H-M   'P 1'
#
loop_
_entity.id
_entity.type
_entity.pdbx_description
1 polymer ?
#
loop_
_entity_poly.entity_id
_entity_poly.type
_entity_poly.pdbx_seq_one_letter_code
_entity_poly.pdbx_strand_id
1 'polypeptide(L)'
;MPLVSRLRTWFAIAVIFMLAIVAGAYFYAKWRVENALKEVPGRMGFEIKQSADGFTISKSDGSRTLFKIQASKAIEYKKGLIAELHNVNITVYGADSSRFDQIYGDDFEYDPQTGNVTARGEVQIDLEANPAGIASPDQSVPEELKNPIHLKTSGLVFNQKTGDGYTTQKVEFQIPQASGSAVGADYAAKTGALTLHSQIQITTNSEQPARINAAKAVIAKTSRTVTLQQVHAAGSDKNIDADKVVLFLAADNKVQRVLASGNVHMAEKAKEITEAQASQLELQLSGKGSGLRQAVLSGNVQLQSEPAPEQAGTSKNAALQEPATQKPAIQMTAGHAVLHFAEKNILTSVRAEDNVRLLQHQKSSSEKSAAQDIELTAPAMNFVIAKGRFLKYAETFGPPQIAIREVEPKTTAKPTANKPHTQQTLVTAGQFIAQFNDQGQMTQLHGSPSARIVVSSAGRPDRVSTSDMLDVNFRPGSGVESFTQQGNLLYTDKDQKAWAEKGHYTAADQVLVLTGSPRIASTAMSVSAQTIQLNRATGDADAEGDVKATYNDMKPQPNGALLASSSPIHVTAQKMTVHKTPSVALFTGGARLWQDANLVQASSIQFDRDRRFVLAAGSDAAPVSTVLMQTDKSGKVTPITITSSKLQYTDHERQIHFDGGVSAKGSDLTLTANRMDVFLAAQTPKPNGQSTVKDAAKDTASPGKIERIVASGNVSVTQPGRQAKGGNLTYIAAEDKFVLSGNSPSIFDAEHGKITGVSLTFFKHDDRVLVEGSTQLPAVTHTQMAR
;
A
#
# COMPACT_ATOMS: atom_id res chain seq x y z
N MET A 1 -13.13 4.53 -2.80
CA MET A 1 -13.98 4.28 -1.61
C MET A 1 -15.33 4.98 -1.75
N PRO A 2 -16.32 4.41 -2.38
CA PRO A 2 -17.66 5.00 -2.50
C PRO A 2 -18.57 4.67 -1.31
N LEU A 3 -18.03 3.97 -0.29
CA LEU A 3 -18.76 3.46 0.86
C LEU A 3 -19.42 4.52 1.74
N VAL A 4 -18.74 5.64 1.88
CA VAL A 4 -19.04 6.58 2.96
C VAL A 4 -20.06 7.63 2.57
N SER A 5 -20.28 7.85 1.28
CA SER A 5 -21.15 8.97 0.83
C SER A 5 -22.64 8.69 0.97
N ARG A 6 -23.06 7.44 0.95
CA ARG A 6 -24.47 7.07 1.01
C ARG A 6 -24.96 6.66 2.39
N LEU A 7 -24.09 6.10 3.22
CA LEU A 7 -24.42 5.82 4.62
C LEU A 7 -24.75 7.09 5.42
N ARG A 8 -24.23 8.17 4.98
CA ARG A 8 -24.16 9.46 5.59
C ARG A 8 -25.50 10.22 5.70
N THR A 9 -26.27 10.25 4.64
CA THR A 9 -27.53 11.00 4.60
C THR A 9 -28.66 10.33 5.33
N TRP A 10 -28.65 9.04 5.38
CA TRP A 10 -29.77 8.25 5.87
C TRP A 10 -29.78 8.00 7.35
N PHE A 11 -28.61 7.68 7.92
CA PHE A 11 -28.51 7.43 9.36
C PHE A 11 -28.81 8.71 10.14
N ALA A 12 -28.26 9.82 9.70
CA ALA A 12 -28.52 11.10 10.32
C ALA A 12 -30.01 11.47 10.24
N ILE A 13 -30.63 11.31 9.08
CA ILE A 13 -32.04 11.70 8.89
C ILE A 13 -32.99 10.77 9.66
N ALA A 14 -32.84 9.46 9.57
CA ALA A 14 -33.75 8.51 10.21
C ALA A 14 -33.67 8.61 11.75
N VAL A 15 -32.46 8.66 12.28
CA VAL A 15 -32.27 8.76 13.74
C VAL A 15 -32.67 10.14 14.24
N ILE A 16 -32.25 11.21 13.61
CA ILE A 16 -32.60 12.58 14.02
C ILE A 16 -34.09 12.80 13.97
N PHE A 17 -34.70 12.36 12.89
CA PHE A 17 -36.12 12.60 12.66
C PHE A 17 -36.98 11.82 13.64
N MET A 18 -36.70 10.56 13.86
CA MET A 18 -37.34 9.73 14.88
C MET A 18 -37.36 10.40 16.24
N LEU A 19 -36.28 11.04 16.54
CA LEU A 19 -35.96 11.45 17.87
C LEU A 19 -36.43 12.84 18.20
N ALA A 20 -36.40 13.74 17.24
CA ALA A 20 -37.09 15.03 17.34
C ALA A 20 -38.60 14.82 17.61
N ILE A 21 -39.15 13.76 17.04
CA ILE A 21 -40.54 13.40 17.16
C ILE A 21 -40.91 12.87 18.54
N VAL A 22 -40.26 11.81 18.99
CA VAL A 22 -40.53 11.20 20.29
C VAL A 22 -40.21 12.21 21.40
N ALA A 23 -39.13 12.95 21.26
CA ALA A 23 -38.74 13.96 22.20
C ALA A 23 -39.68 15.17 22.22
N GLY A 24 -40.08 15.66 21.09
CA GLY A 24 -41.05 16.76 20.98
C GLY A 24 -42.38 16.38 21.62
N ALA A 25 -42.91 15.20 21.31
CA ALA A 25 -44.12 14.65 21.89
C ALA A 25 -44.02 14.51 23.41
N TYR A 26 -42.91 13.96 23.87
CA TYR A 26 -42.71 13.77 25.31
C TYR A 26 -42.48 15.05 26.09
N PHE A 27 -41.59 15.93 25.65
CA PHE A 27 -41.36 17.17 26.40
C PHE A 27 -42.56 18.07 26.39
N TYR A 28 -43.35 18.01 25.34
CA TYR A 28 -44.59 18.72 25.27
C TYR A 28 -45.64 18.12 26.21
N ALA A 29 -45.86 16.82 26.19
CA ALA A 29 -46.78 16.13 27.12
C ALA A 29 -46.38 16.37 28.59
N LYS A 30 -45.08 16.27 28.88
CA LYS A 30 -44.61 16.37 30.26
C LYS A 30 -44.59 17.77 30.81
N TRP A 31 -44.10 18.78 30.08
CA TRP A 31 -44.13 20.16 30.52
C TRP A 31 -45.59 20.54 30.91
N ARG A 32 -46.58 19.96 30.26
CA ARG A 32 -47.99 20.11 30.59
C ARG A 32 -48.43 19.40 31.84
N VAL A 33 -48.09 18.12 32.00
CA VAL A 33 -48.49 17.31 33.15
C VAL A 33 -47.77 17.76 34.41
N GLU A 34 -46.45 18.10 34.38
CA GLU A 34 -45.73 18.57 35.58
C GLU A 34 -46.27 19.89 36.14
N ASN A 35 -46.64 20.83 35.28
CA ASN A 35 -47.14 22.09 35.78
C ASN A 35 -48.60 22.00 36.31
N ALA A 36 -49.36 21.03 35.76
CA ALA A 36 -50.70 20.75 36.26
C ALA A 36 -50.69 19.95 37.56
N LEU A 37 -49.64 19.14 37.80
CA LEU A 37 -49.59 18.22 38.98
C LEU A 37 -48.74 18.72 40.14
N LYS A 38 -47.75 19.58 39.94
CA LYS A 38 -46.92 20.15 41.04
C LYS A 38 -47.67 20.99 42.01
N GLU A 39 -48.82 21.46 41.63
CA GLU A 39 -49.63 22.41 42.41
C GLU A 39 -50.94 21.81 42.94
N VAL A 40 -51.13 20.48 42.90
CA VAL A 40 -52.30 19.87 43.49
C VAL A 40 -52.02 19.59 44.97
N PRO A 41 -52.43 20.39 45.92
CA PRO A 41 -52.32 20.08 47.32
C PRO A 41 -53.17 18.83 47.60
N GLY A 42 -52.70 17.94 48.49
CA GLY A 42 -53.27 16.61 48.78
C GLY A 42 -54.68 16.60 49.35
N ARG A 43 -55.51 17.57 49.00
CA ARG A 43 -56.96 17.55 49.35
C ARG A 43 -57.74 18.21 48.23
N MET A 44 -58.17 17.44 47.28
CA MET A 44 -59.28 17.87 46.40
C MET A 44 -60.59 17.71 47.14
N GLY A 45 -61.09 18.81 47.70
CA GLY A 45 -62.49 18.90 48.09
C GLY A 45 -63.29 19.12 46.78
N PHE A 46 -63.94 18.10 46.31
CA PHE A 46 -64.89 18.33 45.21
C PHE A 46 -66.15 18.95 45.75
N GLU A 47 -66.43 20.21 45.43
CA GLU A 47 -67.75 20.80 45.54
C GLU A 47 -68.53 20.34 44.31
N ILE A 48 -69.33 19.22 44.50
CA ILE A 48 -70.24 18.73 43.46
C ILE A 48 -71.43 19.63 43.45
N LYS A 49 -71.58 20.48 42.44
CA LYS A 49 -72.86 21.04 42.07
C LYS A 49 -73.61 20.04 41.24
N GLN A 50 -74.43 19.19 41.82
CA GLN A 50 -75.24 18.25 41.16
C GLN A 50 -76.27 18.98 40.28
N SER A 51 -76.08 18.92 38.94
CA SER A 51 -77.18 18.96 37.98
C SER A 51 -77.07 17.66 37.17
N ALA A 52 -78.16 16.98 36.98
CA ALA A 52 -78.16 15.68 36.28
C ALA A 52 -77.66 15.74 34.82
N ASP A 53 -77.64 16.90 34.21
CA ASP A 53 -77.08 17.19 32.90
C ASP A 53 -76.13 18.34 33.00
N GLY A 54 -74.85 18.14 32.60
CA GLY A 54 -73.82 19.18 32.58
C GLY A 54 -72.89 19.26 33.80
N PHE A 55 -72.25 18.15 34.20
CA PHE A 55 -71.27 18.10 35.29
C PHE A 55 -69.98 18.84 34.95
N THR A 56 -69.53 19.71 35.82
CA THR A 56 -68.28 20.45 35.68
C THR A 56 -67.52 20.49 36.98
N ILE A 57 -66.22 20.07 36.97
CA ILE A 57 -65.26 20.25 38.07
C ILE A 57 -64.12 21.12 37.56
N SER A 58 -63.78 22.16 38.31
CA SER A 58 -62.55 22.91 38.06
C SER A 58 -61.74 23.01 39.35
N LYS A 59 -60.45 22.98 39.16
CA LYS A 59 -59.48 23.23 40.24
C LYS A 59 -58.74 24.49 39.85
N SER A 60 -58.72 25.43 40.82
CA SER A 60 -58.02 26.69 40.68
C SER A 60 -57.00 26.86 41.79
N ASP A 61 -55.93 27.58 41.51
CA ASP A 61 -54.96 28.06 42.47
C ASP A 61 -55.02 29.59 42.47
N GLY A 62 -55.66 30.14 43.48
CA GLY A 62 -56.00 31.55 43.51
C GLY A 62 -56.92 31.95 42.38
N SER A 63 -56.43 32.76 41.47
CA SER A 63 -57.18 33.30 40.32
C SER A 63 -57.03 32.48 39.04
N ARG A 64 -56.25 31.38 39.05
CA ARG A 64 -55.97 30.62 37.85
C ARG A 64 -56.57 29.23 37.91
N THR A 65 -57.27 28.82 36.86
CA THR A 65 -57.73 27.45 36.66
C THR A 65 -56.59 26.58 36.18
N LEU A 66 -56.31 25.50 36.92
CA LEU A 66 -55.29 24.52 36.60
C LEU A 66 -55.82 23.47 35.64
N PHE A 67 -56.99 22.98 35.91
CA PHE A 67 -57.69 22.07 34.99
C PHE A 67 -59.20 22.20 35.17
N LYS A 68 -59.94 21.81 34.13
CA LYS A 68 -61.38 21.74 34.09
C LYS A 68 -61.85 20.39 33.57
N ILE A 69 -62.68 19.64 34.29
CA ILE A 69 -63.29 18.42 33.88
C ILE A 69 -64.75 18.73 33.53
N GLN A 70 -65.24 18.44 32.40
CA GLN A 70 -66.60 18.54 31.96
C GLN A 70 -67.09 17.16 31.56
N ALA A 71 -68.28 16.80 32.03
CA ALA A 71 -68.94 15.55 31.68
C ALA A 71 -70.44 15.85 31.39
N SER A 72 -70.98 15.20 30.35
CA SER A 72 -72.38 15.34 30.04
C SER A 72 -73.30 14.73 31.12
N LYS A 73 -72.83 13.66 31.81
CA LYS A 73 -73.53 13.02 32.90
C LYS A 73 -72.53 12.47 33.92
N ALA A 74 -72.86 12.58 35.19
CA ALA A 74 -72.17 11.94 36.30
C ALA A 74 -73.10 11.06 37.11
N ILE A 75 -72.70 9.82 37.42
CA ILE A 75 -73.50 8.89 38.20
C ILE A 75 -72.63 8.46 39.41
N GLU A 76 -73.10 8.79 40.60
CA GLU A 76 -72.48 8.33 41.86
C GLU A 76 -73.26 7.14 42.44
N TYR A 77 -72.52 6.03 42.66
CA TYR A 77 -73.10 4.80 43.21
C TYR A 77 -73.06 4.78 44.72
N LYS A 78 -74.21 4.53 45.40
CA LYS A 78 -74.35 4.51 46.83
C LYS A 78 -73.53 3.42 47.56
N LYS A 79 -72.99 2.48 46.89
CA LYS A 79 -72.07 1.46 47.40
C LYS A 79 -70.74 1.56 46.63
N GLY A 80 -69.74 2.30 47.20
CA GLY A 80 -68.42 2.20 46.69
C GLY A 80 -67.67 3.51 46.47
N LEU A 81 -68.26 4.67 46.69
CA LEU A 81 -67.60 5.97 46.48
C LEU A 81 -66.95 6.21 45.06
N ILE A 82 -67.36 5.44 44.07
CA ILE A 82 -66.91 5.53 42.70
C ILE A 82 -67.89 6.36 41.87
N ALA A 83 -67.44 7.36 41.15
CA ALA A 83 -68.27 8.14 40.25
C ALA A 83 -67.97 7.77 38.79
N GLU A 84 -69.00 7.41 38.02
CA GLU A 84 -68.89 7.27 36.57
C GLU A 84 -69.21 8.61 35.91
N LEU A 85 -68.36 8.98 34.97
CA LEU A 85 -68.44 10.21 34.19
C LEU A 85 -68.57 9.84 32.70
N HIS A 86 -69.57 10.42 31.99
CA HIS A 86 -69.87 10.13 30.60
C HIS A 86 -69.56 11.37 29.71
N ASN A 87 -69.05 11.17 28.49
CA ASN A 87 -68.70 12.18 27.53
C ASN A 87 -67.80 13.24 28.18
N VAL A 88 -66.65 12.80 28.62
CA VAL A 88 -65.75 13.59 29.46
C VAL A 88 -64.79 14.38 28.54
N ASN A 89 -64.70 15.67 28.82
CA ASN A 89 -63.65 16.55 28.28
C ASN A 89 -62.85 17.17 29.44
N ILE A 90 -61.55 16.89 29.53
CA ILE A 90 -60.65 17.44 30.51
C ILE A 90 -59.75 18.42 29.78
N THR A 91 -59.77 19.67 30.20
CA THR A 91 -58.85 20.73 29.73
C THR A 91 -57.83 21.00 30.82
N VAL A 92 -56.56 20.93 30.50
CA VAL A 92 -55.43 21.20 31.41
C VAL A 92 -54.69 22.46 30.93
N TYR A 93 -54.63 23.46 31.76
CA TYR A 93 -54.06 24.78 31.47
C TYR A 93 -52.62 24.93 31.93
N GLY A 94 -52.18 24.20 32.91
CA GLY A 94 -50.84 24.34 33.53
C GLY A 94 -50.78 25.51 34.54
N ALA A 95 -49.69 25.57 35.31
CA ALA A 95 -49.53 26.51 36.41
C ALA A 95 -49.38 27.97 35.97
N ASP A 96 -48.78 28.20 34.80
CA ASP A 96 -48.50 29.51 34.25
C ASP A 96 -49.50 29.92 33.14
N SER A 97 -50.53 29.13 32.95
CA SER A 97 -51.50 29.29 31.87
C SER A 97 -50.91 29.28 30.46
N SER A 98 -49.72 28.73 30.29
CA SER A 98 -49.00 28.64 29.02
C SER A 98 -49.40 27.45 28.15
N ARG A 99 -50.40 26.66 28.60
CA ARG A 99 -50.75 25.35 28.02
C ARG A 99 -52.23 25.20 27.80
N PHE A 100 -52.56 24.40 26.87
CA PHE A 100 -53.93 23.94 26.59
C PHE A 100 -53.93 22.51 26.07
N ASP A 101 -54.11 21.52 27.01
CA ASP A 101 -54.27 20.14 26.68
C ASP A 101 -55.73 19.69 26.78
N GLN A 102 -56.16 18.92 25.82
CA GLN A 102 -57.51 18.32 25.86
C GLN A 102 -57.41 16.81 25.94
N ILE A 103 -58.07 16.23 26.92
CA ILE A 103 -58.21 14.77 27.07
C ILE A 103 -59.71 14.51 27.00
N TYR A 104 -60.13 13.71 26.05
CA TYR A 104 -61.57 13.43 25.89
C TYR A 104 -61.79 11.95 25.59
N GLY A 105 -62.92 11.45 26.10
CA GLY A 105 -63.35 10.10 25.91
C GLY A 105 -64.79 9.93 26.46
N ASP A 106 -65.33 8.79 26.19
CA ASP A 106 -66.76 8.58 26.50
C ASP A 106 -67.01 8.26 27.97
N ASP A 107 -66.25 7.33 28.59
CA ASP A 107 -66.55 6.83 29.93
C ASP A 107 -65.31 6.84 30.83
N PHE A 108 -65.39 7.48 32.00
CA PHE A 108 -64.35 7.50 33.01
C PHE A 108 -64.90 7.09 34.37
N GLU A 109 -64.11 6.39 35.14
CA GLU A 109 -64.37 6.03 36.51
C GLU A 109 -63.45 6.80 37.43
N TYR A 110 -63.96 7.50 38.46
CA TYR A 110 -63.19 8.22 39.42
C TYR A 110 -63.39 7.58 40.81
N ASP A 111 -62.28 7.16 41.40
CA ASP A 111 -62.22 6.66 42.79
C ASP A 111 -61.55 7.72 43.72
N PRO A 112 -62.32 8.40 44.52
CA PRO A 112 -61.76 9.41 45.43
C PRO A 112 -60.90 8.86 46.57
N GLN A 113 -61.00 7.57 46.89
CA GLN A 113 -60.16 6.97 47.93
C GLN A 113 -58.73 6.76 47.45
N THR A 114 -58.54 6.17 46.30
CA THR A 114 -57.24 5.94 45.70
C THR A 114 -56.75 7.17 44.96
N GLY A 115 -57.66 7.99 44.47
CA GLY A 115 -57.37 9.14 43.59
C GLY A 115 -57.17 8.74 42.14
N ASN A 116 -57.59 7.55 41.74
CA ASN A 116 -57.47 7.09 40.37
C ASN A 116 -58.62 7.57 39.53
N VAL A 117 -58.34 8.07 38.32
CA VAL A 117 -59.28 8.35 37.25
C VAL A 117 -58.97 7.35 36.15
N THR A 118 -59.89 6.44 35.92
CA THR A 118 -59.71 5.34 34.97
C THR A 118 -60.62 5.52 33.77
N ALA A 119 -60.07 5.61 32.58
CA ALA A 119 -60.82 5.58 31.37
C ALA A 119 -61.26 4.15 31.01
N ARG A 120 -62.58 3.92 30.82
CA ARG A 120 -63.13 2.60 30.46
C ARG A 120 -63.13 2.33 28.97
N GLY A 121 -63.06 3.38 28.14
CA GLY A 121 -63.08 3.29 26.70
C GLY A 121 -61.84 3.92 26.03
N GLU A 122 -62.03 4.31 24.79
CA GLU A 122 -61.01 5.03 24.02
C GLU A 122 -60.84 6.44 24.57
N VAL A 123 -59.58 6.87 24.63
CA VAL A 123 -59.20 8.23 25.06
C VAL A 123 -58.38 8.87 23.95
N GLN A 124 -58.71 10.07 23.60
CA GLN A 124 -57.98 10.95 22.70
C GLN A 124 -57.38 12.06 23.52
N ILE A 125 -56.13 12.37 23.25
CA ILE A 125 -55.36 13.39 23.95
C ILE A 125 -54.72 14.30 22.87
N ASP A 126 -55.12 15.54 22.86
CA ASP A 126 -54.58 16.57 21.98
C ASP A 126 -53.70 17.49 22.80
N LEU A 127 -52.46 17.50 22.51
CA LEU A 127 -51.48 18.35 23.19
C LEU A 127 -51.29 19.62 22.37
N GLU A 128 -51.70 20.74 22.92
CA GLU A 128 -51.62 22.07 22.31
C GLU A 128 -50.69 22.97 23.10
N ALA A 129 -49.79 23.68 22.43
CA ALA A 129 -49.01 24.75 23.02
C ALA A 129 -49.72 26.08 22.80
N ASN A 130 -50.04 26.76 23.87
CA ASN A 130 -50.44 28.17 23.75
C ASN A 130 -49.23 29.11 23.88
N PRO A 131 -48.69 29.62 22.76
CA PRO A 131 -47.46 30.41 22.75
C PRO A 131 -47.66 31.83 23.30
N ALA A 132 -48.90 32.28 23.48
CA ALA A 132 -49.18 33.69 23.73
C ALA A 132 -49.35 34.08 25.24
N GLY A 133 -49.22 33.11 26.18
CA GLY A 133 -49.34 33.38 27.60
C GLY A 133 -50.67 34.07 27.97
N ILE A 134 -51.76 33.33 27.94
CA ILE A 134 -53.09 33.85 28.13
C ILE A 134 -53.30 34.12 29.63
N ALA A 135 -53.75 35.33 29.99
CA ALA A 135 -53.95 35.76 31.34
C ALA A 135 -55.14 35.08 32.05
N SER A 136 -56.13 34.58 31.28
CA SER A 136 -57.30 33.86 31.81
C SER A 136 -57.63 32.69 30.91
N PRO A 137 -57.23 31.49 31.28
CA PRO A 137 -57.38 30.29 30.45
C PRO A 137 -58.86 29.96 30.13
N ASP A 138 -59.80 30.26 31.02
CA ASP A 138 -61.21 29.99 30.84
C ASP A 138 -61.87 30.87 29.75
N GLN A 139 -61.16 31.91 29.32
CA GLN A 139 -61.70 32.92 28.36
C GLN A 139 -61.01 32.84 26.99
N SER A 140 -60.07 31.97 26.83
CA SER A 140 -59.31 31.86 25.61
C SER A 140 -59.84 30.82 24.68
N VAL A 141 -59.95 31.20 23.40
CA VAL A 141 -60.10 30.23 22.30
C VAL A 141 -58.69 29.74 21.94
N PRO A 142 -58.45 28.42 21.89
CA PRO A 142 -57.14 27.92 21.45
C PRO A 142 -56.83 28.36 20.01
N GLU A 143 -55.62 28.92 19.83
CA GLU A 143 -55.12 29.17 18.49
C GLU A 143 -54.85 27.85 17.81
N GLU A 144 -54.95 27.83 16.48
CA GLU A 144 -54.64 26.65 15.68
C GLU A 144 -53.17 26.21 15.91
N LEU A 145 -52.99 24.93 16.22
CA LEU A 145 -51.73 24.34 16.56
C LEU A 145 -50.73 24.40 15.39
N LYS A 146 -49.54 24.91 15.62
CA LYS A 146 -48.44 24.86 14.63
C LYS A 146 -47.88 23.46 14.46
N ASN A 147 -47.88 22.61 15.50
CA ASN A 147 -47.35 21.24 15.51
C ASN A 147 -48.23 20.38 16.45
N PRO A 148 -49.43 20.02 16.02
CA PRO A 148 -50.33 19.22 16.85
C PRO A 148 -49.77 17.83 17.14
N ILE A 149 -49.96 17.37 18.40
CA ILE A 149 -49.62 16.03 18.84
C ILE A 149 -50.94 15.33 19.23
N HIS A 150 -51.31 14.36 18.47
CA HIS A 150 -52.52 13.54 18.72
C HIS A 150 -52.08 12.21 19.33
N LEU A 151 -52.62 11.89 20.50
CA LEU A 151 -52.45 10.58 21.16
C LEU A 151 -53.79 9.90 21.28
N LYS A 152 -53.79 8.59 21.07
CA LYS A 152 -54.98 7.74 21.18
C LYS A 152 -54.60 6.50 22.02
N THR A 153 -55.39 6.20 23.03
CA THR A 153 -55.24 4.99 23.89
C THR A 153 -56.57 4.56 24.46
N SER A 154 -56.54 3.50 25.27
CA SER A 154 -57.67 3.06 26.07
C SER A 154 -57.18 2.59 27.46
N GLY A 155 -58.07 2.47 28.42
CA GLY A 155 -57.75 1.98 29.74
C GLY A 155 -56.71 2.82 30.48
N LEU A 156 -56.66 4.14 30.20
CA LEU A 156 -55.75 5.06 30.88
C LEU A 156 -56.15 5.16 32.37
N VAL A 157 -55.21 4.89 33.25
CA VAL A 157 -55.31 5.09 34.70
C VAL A 157 -54.41 6.24 35.05
N PHE A 158 -54.97 7.30 35.62
CA PHE A 158 -54.27 8.45 36.11
C PHE A 158 -54.48 8.63 37.61
N ASN A 159 -53.41 8.71 38.39
CA ASN A 159 -53.53 8.96 39.84
C ASN A 159 -53.34 10.45 40.14
N GLN A 160 -54.42 11.08 40.60
CA GLN A 160 -54.41 12.53 40.86
C GLN A 160 -53.54 12.93 42.08
N LYS A 161 -53.23 11.99 42.99
CA LYS A 161 -52.42 12.28 44.23
C LYS A 161 -50.94 12.35 43.86
N THR A 162 -50.43 11.34 43.12
CA THR A 162 -49.04 11.22 42.73
C THR A 162 -48.74 11.91 41.39
N GLY A 163 -49.73 12.03 40.56
CA GLY A 163 -49.58 12.54 39.20
C GLY A 163 -49.08 11.49 38.20
N ASP A 164 -48.92 10.24 38.65
CA ASP A 164 -48.49 9.14 37.78
C ASP A 164 -49.65 8.67 36.92
N GLY A 165 -49.34 8.22 35.74
CA GLY A 165 -50.33 7.62 34.80
C GLY A 165 -49.78 6.38 34.13
N TYR A 166 -50.64 5.41 33.86
CA TYR A 166 -50.25 4.22 33.11
C TYR A 166 -51.39 3.65 32.28
N THR A 167 -51.01 2.96 31.24
CA THR A 167 -51.91 2.11 30.47
C THR A 167 -51.18 0.84 30.04
N THR A 168 -51.90 -0.28 29.99
CA THR A 168 -51.39 -1.55 29.46
C THR A 168 -51.84 -1.76 28.01
N GLN A 169 -52.64 -0.86 27.51
CA GLN A 169 -53.24 -0.97 26.17
C GLN A 169 -52.32 -0.33 25.12
N LYS A 170 -52.74 -0.45 23.84
CA LYS A 170 -52.03 0.20 22.74
C LYS A 170 -52.13 1.72 22.89
N VAL A 171 -51.01 2.39 22.67
CA VAL A 171 -50.89 3.84 22.56
C VAL A 171 -50.51 4.16 21.10
N GLU A 172 -51.31 4.96 20.40
CA GLU A 172 -51.01 5.48 19.07
C GLU A 172 -50.72 6.97 19.18
N PHE A 173 -49.72 7.42 18.42
CA PHE A 173 -49.39 8.84 18.36
C PHE A 173 -49.17 9.30 16.92
N GLN A 174 -49.56 10.55 16.67
CA GLN A 174 -49.39 11.19 15.36
C GLN A 174 -48.88 12.60 15.57
N ILE A 175 -47.82 12.94 14.86
CA ILE A 175 -47.21 14.26 14.82
C ILE A 175 -46.83 14.58 13.36
N PRO A 176 -46.57 15.84 13.00
CA PRO A 176 -46.34 16.21 11.60
C PRO A 176 -45.21 15.39 10.92
N GLN A 177 -44.23 14.99 11.71
CA GLN A 177 -43.02 14.38 11.20
C GLN A 177 -43.06 12.84 11.22
N ALA A 178 -43.92 12.20 12.05
CA ALA A 178 -44.07 10.75 12.11
C ALA A 178 -45.35 10.33 12.79
N SER A 179 -45.68 9.06 12.65
CA SER A 179 -46.70 8.38 13.40
C SER A 179 -46.10 7.08 14.00
N GLY A 180 -46.69 6.64 15.09
CA GLY A 180 -46.24 5.43 15.74
C GLY A 180 -47.22 4.86 16.72
N SER A 181 -46.86 3.67 17.24
CA SER A 181 -47.61 2.98 18.26
C SER A 181 -46.67 2.26 19.25
N ALA A 182 -47.18 1.99 20.44
CA ALA A 182 -46.56 1.16 21.47
C ALA A 182 -47.63 0.39 22.23
N VAL A 183 -47.24 -0.62 23.00
CA VAL A 183 -48.12 -1.33 23.91
C VAL A 183 -47.62 -1.16 25.33
N GLY A 184 -48.49 -0.57 26.15
CA GLY A 184 -48.17 -0.20 27.54
C GLY A 184 -47.32 1.06 27.64
N ALA A 185 -47.74 1.95 28.53
CA ALA A 185 -47.01 3.17 28.87
C ALA A 185 -47.13 3.50 30.36
N ASP A 186 -46.03 3.92 30.97
CA ASP A 186 -45.96 4.43 32.35
C ASP A 186 -45.39 5.84 32.34
N TYR A 187 -46.02 6.71 33.05
CA TYR A 187 -45.54 8.08 33.28
C TYR A 187 -45.31 8.27 34.81
N ALA A 188 -44.07 8.60 35.19
CA ALA A 188 -43.69 8.92 36.56
C ALA A 188 -43.53 10.43 36.73
N ALA A 189 -44.46 11.07 37.37
CA ALA A 189 -44.53 12.53 37.52
C ALA A 189 -43.34 13.09 38.30
N LYS A 190 -42.85 12.39 39.36
CA LYS A 190 -41.73 12.81 40.19
C LYS A 190 -40.41 12.95 39.41
N THR A 191 -40.12 12.03 38.50
CA THR A 191 -38.91 12.03 37.67
C THR A 191 -39.14 12.61 36.30
N GLY A 192 -40.38 12.67 35.93
CA GLY A 192 -40.86 13.01 34.63
C GLY A 192 -40.39 12.09 33.52
N ALA A 193 -40.36 10.87 33.79
CA ALA A 193 -40.00 9.85 32.82
C ALA A 193 -41.26 9.21 32.25
N LEU A 194 -41.32 9.10 30.92
CA LEU A 194 -42.29 8.29 30.20
C LEU A 194 -41.58 7.03 29.71
N THR A 195 -42.12 5.86 30.14
CA THR A 195 -41.64 4.57 29.66
C THR A 195 -42.70 3.95 28.74
N LEU A 196 -42.32 3.58 27.52
CA LEU A 196 -43.11 2.73 26.62
C LEU A 196 -42.54 1.32 26.73
N HIS A 197 -43.42 0.34 26.95
CA HIS A 197 -42.99 -0.99 27.41
C HIS A 197 -42.59 -1.92 26.27
N SER A 198 -43.37 -1.96 25.17
CA SER A 198 -43.17 -2.98 24.14
C SER A 198 -43.75 -2.57 22.80
N GLN A 199 -43.38 -3.33 21.75
CA GLN A 199 -43.91 -3.23 20.40
C GLN A 199 -43.92 -1.80 19.85
N ILE A 200 -42.86 -1.07 20.12
CA ILE A 200 -42.74 0.32 19.66
C ILE A 200 -42.45 0.29 18.16
N GLN A 201 -43.36 0.90 17.40
CA GLN A 201 -43.23 1.05 15.95
C GLN A 201 -43.40 2.52 15.59
N ILE A 202 -42.45 3.06 14.82
CA ILE A 202 -42.47 4.46 14.38
C ILE A 202 -42.25 4.48 12.87
N THR A 203 -43.06 5.27 12.18
CA THR A 203 -42.87 5.51 10.75
C THR A 203 -42.66 7.00 10.53
N THR A 204 -41.60 7.39 9.83
CA THR A 204 -41.29 8.80 9.54
C THR A 204 -42.11 9.28 8.32
N ASN A 205 -42.56 10.54 8.35
CA ASN A 205 -43.31 11.18 7.25
C ASN A 205 -42.36 11.94 6.32
N SER A 206 -41.17 11.40 6.00
CA SER A 206 -40.21 11.99 5.09
C SER A 206 -40.42 11.53 3.64
N GLU A 207 -39.76 12.18 2.68
CA GLU A 207 -39.76 11.73 1.26
C GLU A 207 -39.33 10.27 1.09
N GLN A 208 -38.52 9.76 2.01
CA GLN A 208 -38.12 8.37 2.09
C GLN A 208 -38.46 7.84 3.51
N PRO A 209 -39.64 7.25 3.70
CA PRO A 209 -40.11 6.83 5.00
C PRO A 209 -39.22 5.70 5.55
N ALA A 210 -38.88 5.81 6.83
CA ALA A 210 -38.18 4.78 7.58
C ALA A 210 -39.11 4.20 8.66
N ARG A 211 -39.04 2.89 8.84
CA ARG A 211 -39.70 2.15 9.95
C ARG A 211 -38.71 1.85 11.01
N ILE A 212 -39.07 2.13 12.26
CA ILE A 212 -38.22 1.95 13.42
C ILE A 212 -38.97 1.15 14.45
N ASN A 213 -38.40 0.04 14.83
CA ASN A 213 -38.91 -0.83 15.87
C ASN A 213 -37.99 -0.76 17.08
N ALA A 214 -38.56 -0.76 18.28
CA ALA A 214 -37.82 -0.86 19.52
C ALA A 214 -38.59 -1.73 20.53
N ALA A 215 -37.85 -2.41 21.40
CA ALA A 215 -38.49 -3.21 22.44
C ALA A 215 -38.98 -2.37 23.61
N LYS A 216 -38.24 -1.31 23.96
CA LYS A 216 -38.55 -0.39 25.06
C LYS A 216 -38.08 1.03 24.71
N ALA A 217 -38.83 2.03 25.20
CA ALA A 217 -38.38 3.42 25.14
C ALA A 217 -38.53 4.08 26.51
N VAL A 218 -37.53 4.86 26.91
CA VAL A 218 -37.55 5.70 28.10
C VAL A 218 -37.23 7.13 27.73
N ILE A 219 -38.14 8.02 28.03
CA ILE A 219 -38.03 9.42 27.71
C ILE A 219 -37.90 10.17 29.05
N ALA A 220 -36.75 10.86 29.29
CA ALA A 220 -36.44 11.51 30.54
C ALA A 220 -36.26 13.01 30.30
N LYS A 221 -37.16 13.84 30.89
CA LYS A 221 -37.12 15.30 30.66
C LYS A 221 -35.95 15.97 31.35
N THR A 222 -35.66 15.60 32.57
CA THR A 222 -34.63 16.26 33.38
C THR A 222 -33.25 16.16 32.68
N SER A 223 -32.93 15.01 32.14
CA SER A 223 -31.71 14.79 31.35
C SER A 223 -31.86 15.14 29.88
N ARG A 224 -33.04 15.49 29.40
CA ARG A 224 -33.36 15.70 27.99
C ARG A 224 -32.87 14.57 27.09
N THR A 225 -33.17 13.34 27.50
CA THR A 225 -32.73 12.15 26.77
C THR A 225 -33.90 11.26 26.40
N VAL A 226 -33.78 10.61 25.25
CA VAL A 226 -34.64 9.50 24.82
C VAL A 226 -33.76 8.27 24.66
N THR A 227 -34.09 7.22 25.41
CA THR A 227 -33.37 5.94 25.35
C THR A 227 -34.28 4.89 24.70
N LEU A 228 -33.82 4.27 23.65
CA LEU A 228 -34.46 3.15 22.97
C LEU A 228 -33.63 1.89 23.19
N GLN A 229 -34.26 0.74 23.32
CA GLN A 229 -33.60 -0.55 23.50
C GLN A 229 -34.01 -1.49 22.36
N GLN A 230 -33.04 -2.30 21.88
CA GLN A 230 -33.19 -3.25 20.78
C GLN A 230 -33.83 -2.56 19.55
N VAL A 231 -33.08 -1.63 19.01
CA VAL A 231 -33.52 -0.79 17.89
C VAL A 231 -33.22 -1.46 16.58
N HIS A 232 -34.25 -1.57 15.74
CA HIS A 232 -34.14 -1.94 14.35
C HIS A 232 -34.82 -0.86 13.50
N ALA A 233 -34.04 -0.17 12.68
CA ALA A 233 -34.52 0.85 11.75
C ALA A 233 -34.30 0.39 10.32
N ALA A 234 -35.37 0.38 9.51
CA ALA A 234 -35.35 -0.05 8.12
C ALA A 234 -35.90 1.05 7.20
N GLY A 235 -35.11 1.39 6.18
CA GLY A 235 -35.52 2.22 5.04
C GLY A 235 -35.71 1.39 3.78
N SER A 236 -35.75 2.05 2.61
CA SER A 236 -35.88 1.36 1.31
C SER A 236 -34.72 0.41 1.02
N ASP A 237 -33.51 0.84 1.29
CA ASP A 237 -32.25 0.15 0.94
C ASP A 237 -31.26 0.07 2.11
N LYS A 238 -31.66 0.51 3.33
CA LYS A 238 -30.75 0.64 4.48
C LYS A 238 -31.39 0.11 5.73
N ASN A 239 -30.61 -0.64 6.48
CA ASN A 239 -30.98 -1.16 7.79
C ASN A 239 -29.95 -0.72 8.83
N ILE A 240 -30.43 -0.49 10.04
CA ILE A 240 -29.60 -0.11 11.20
C ILE A 240 -30.11 -0.86 12.41
N ASP A 241 -29.22 -1.53 13.08
CA ASP A 241 -29.47 -2.28 14.32
C ASP A 241 -28.58 -1.78 15.44
N ALA A 242 -29.09 -1.71 16.67
CA ALA A 242 -28.33 -1.43 17.87
C ALA A 242 -29.06 -1.91 19.12
N ASP A 243 -28.32 -2.35 20.15
CA ASP A 243 -28.95 -2.80 21.42
C ASP A 243 -29.56 -1.62 22.18
N LYS A 244 -28.92 -0.46 22.11
CA LYS A 244 -29.36 0.76 22.80
C LYS A 244 -29.03 2.00 21.99
N VAL A 245 -29.98 2.90 21.86
CA VAL A 245 -29.81 4.24 21.28
C VAL A 245 -30.22 5.30 22.30
N VAL A 246 -29.35 6.24 22.59
CA VAL A 246 -29.62 7.38 23.45
C VAL A 246 -29.49 8.66 22.66
N LEU A 247 -30.46 9.51 22.79
CA LEU A 247 -30.55 10.78 22.16
C LEU A 247 -30.46 11.88 23.16
N PHE A 248 -29.67 12.86 22.84
CA PHE A 248 -29.50 14.07 23.61
C PHE A 248 -30.16 15.24 22.86
N LEU A 249 -31.05 15.92 23.55
CA LEU A 249 -31.85 16.99 23.01
C LEU A 249 -31.34 18.35 23.47
N ALA A 250 -31.33 19.32 22.57
CA ALA A 250 -31.07 20.74 22.88
C ALA A 250 -32.26 21.37 23.62
N ALA A 251 -32.12 22.62 24.00
CA ALA A 251 -33.19 23.37 24.70
C ALA A 251 -34.45 23.56 23.87
N ASP A 252 -34.32 23.60 22.54
CA ASP A 252 -35.40 23.71 21.55
C ASP A 252 -35.95 22.33 21.12
N ASN A 253 -35.66 21.27 21.87
CA ASN A 253 -36.07 19.90 21.62
C ASN A 253 -35.53 19.30 20.33
N LYS A 254 -34.55 19.91 19.66
CA LYS A 254 -33.89 19.30 18.52
C LYS A 254 -32.81 18.34 18.98
N VAL A 255 -32.63 17.26 18.25
CA VAL A 255 -31.55 16.29 18.53
C VAL A 255 -30.21 16.96 18.25
N GLN A 256 -29.34 16.98 19.25
CA GLN A 256 -27.99 17.51 19.15
C GLN A 256 -26.95 16.40 19.02
N ARG A 257 -27.16 15.27 19.70
CA ARG A 257 -26.25 14.13 19.71
C ARG A 257 -27.02 12.81 19.81
N VAL A 258 -26.53 11.81 19.11
CA VAL A 258 -27.05 10.44 19.14
C VAL A 258 -25.93 9.52 19.57
N LEU A 259 -26.21 8.63 20.52
CA LEU A 259 -25.28 7.59 20.94
C LEU A 259 -25.96 6.23 20.78
N ALA A 260 -25.49 5.44 19.82
CA ALA A 260 -25.85 4.04 19.68
C ALA A 260 -24.76 3.15 20.29
N SER A 261 -25.14 2.11 21.00
CA SER A 261 -24.22 1.21 21.68
C SER A 261 -24.73 -0.22 21.71
N GLY A 262 -23.79 -1.17 21.71
CA GLY A 262 -24.03 -2.59 21.65
C GLY A 262 -24.47 -3.06 20.26
N ASN A 263 -23.63 -3.91 19.64
CA ASN A 263 -23.89 -4.55 18.34
C ASN A 263 -24.42 -3.57 17.28
N VAL A 264 -23.79 -2.41 17.16
CA VAL A 264 -24.17 -1.43 16.13
C VAL A 264 -23.82 -1.99 14.76
N HIS A 265 -24.84 -2.27 13.97
CA HIS A 265 -24.70 -2.78 12.61
C HIS A 265 -25.50 -1.92 11.63
N MET A 266 -24.88 -1.58 10.51
CA MET A 266 -25.49 -0.79 9.43
C MET A 266 -25.24 -1.51 8.12
N ALA A 267 -26.29 -1.65 7.30
CA ALA A 267 -26.20 -2.24 5.97
C ALA A 267 -26.92 -1.38 4.94
N GLU A 268 -26.29 -1.16 3.80
CA GLU A 268 -26.88 -0.53 2.62
C GLU A 268 -26.79 -1.49 1.43
N LYS A 269 -27.92 -1.71 0.74
CA LYS A 269 -28.02 -2.58 -0.44
C LYS A 269 -28.48 -1.75 -1.63
N ALA A 270 -27.56 -1.02 -2.26
CA ALA A 270 -27.80 -0.27 -3.49
C ALA A 270 -26.99 -0.88 -4.65
N LYS A 271 -26.21 -0.05 -5.36
CA LYS A 271 -25.26 -0.54 -6.39
C LYS A 271 -24.04 -1.26 -5.81
N GLU A 272 -23.77 -1.06 -4.55
CA GLU A 272 -22.72 -1.69 -3.76
C GLU A 272 -23.31 -2.13 -2.43
N ILE A 273 -22.97 -3.31 -1.95
CA ILE A 273 -23.34 -3.76 -0.61
C ILE A 273 -22.30 -3.13 0.33
N THR A 274 -22.77 -2.31 1.23
CA THR A 274 -21.92 -1.66 2.23
C THR A 274 -22.39 -2.02 3.62
N GLU A 275 -21.50 -2.55 4.43
CA GLU A 275 -21.76 -2.92 5.82
C GLU A 275 -20.80 -2.18 6.74
N ALA A 276 -21.30 -1.74 7.87
CA ALA A 276 -20.49 -1.13 8.93
C ALA A 276 -20.92 -1.69 10.28
N GLN A 277 -19.93 -2.06 11.10
CA GLN A 277 -20.13 -2.60 12.44
C GLN A 277 -19.24 -1.85 13.43
N ALA A 278 -19.74 -1.63 14.65
CA ALA A 278 -18.99 -1.05 15.75
C ALA A 278 -19.65 -1.42 17.09
N SER A 279 -18.91 -1.31 18.19
CA SER A 279 -19.50 -1.45 19.53
C SER A 279 -20.28 -0.20 19.92
N GLN A 280 -19.88 0.96 19.39
CA GLN A 280 -20.51 2.25 19.70
C GLN A 280 -20.44 3.18 18.50
N LEU A 281 -21.51 3.97 18.30
CA LEU A 281 -21.58 5.04 17.32
C LEU A 281 -22.09 6.31 17.98
N GLU A 282 -21.35 7.39 17.85
CA GLU A 282 -21.77 8.73 18.26
C GLU A 282 -21.95 9.62 17.05
N LEU A 283 -23.11 10.27 16.94
CA LEU A 283 -23.40 11.26 15.91
C LEU A 283 -23.54 12.63 16.53
N GLN A 284 -22.81 13.62 16.02
CA GLN A 284 -22.92 15.02 16.41
C GLN A 284 -23.54 15.82 15.27
N LEU A 285 -24.61 16.57 15.60
CA LEU A 285 -25.40 17.30 14.62
C LEU A 285 -25.03 18.78 14.63
N SER A 286 -25.24 19.47 13.50
CA SER A 286 -25.03 20.92 13.43
C SER A 286 -26.19 21.65 14.11
N GLY A 287 -25.91 22.59 14.99
CA GLY A 287 -26.94 23.36 15.72
C GLY A 287 -27.83 24.25 14.85
N LYS A 288 -27.54 24.38 13.55
CA LYS A 288 -28.30 25.22 12.59
C LYS A 288 -29.22 24.43 11.66
N GLY A 289 -29.46 23.16 11.90
CA GLY A 289 -30.30 22.33 11.02
C GLY A 289 -30.09 20.83 11.25
N SER A 290 -30.72 19.98 10.44
CA SER A 290 -30.63 18.52 10.52
C SER A 290 -29.34 17.92 9.92
N GLY A 291 -28.27 18.73 9.77
CA GLY A 291 -27.00 18.30 9.18
C GLY A 291 -26.13 17.53 10.17
N LEU A 292 -25.46 16.45 9.72
CA LEU A 292 -24.45 15.73 10.46
C LEU A 292 -23.11 16.50 10.36
N ARG A 293 -22.47 16.76 11.50
CA ARG A 293 -21.15 17.36 11.57
C ARG A 293 -20.05 16.32 11.71
N GLN A 294 -20.27 15.33 12.56
CA GLN A 294 -19.29 14.30 12.88
C GLN A 294 -19.98 12.99 13.25
N ALA A 295 -19.39 11.89 12.82
CA ALA A 295 -19.72 10.56 13.31
C ALA A 295 -18.46 9.89 13.86
N VAL A 296 -18.58 9.29 15.04
CA VAL A 296 -17.51 8.58 15.74
C VAL A 296 -17.93 7.14 15.96
N LEU A 297 -17.18 6.21 15.40
CA LEU A 297 -17.35 4.78 15.62
C LEU A 297 -16.22 4.32 16.55
N SER A 298 -16.55 3.49 17.52
CA SER A 298 -15.60 3.00 18.52
C SER A 298 -15.82 1.53 18.85
N GLY A 299 -14.73 0.83 19.07
CA GLY A 299 -14.71 -0.58 19.46
C GLY A 299 -15.08 -1.52 18.31
N ASN A 300 -14.07 -2.29 17.85
CA ASN A 300 -14.21 -3.28 16.78
C ASN A 300 -14.87 -2.72 15.51
N VAL A 301 -14.42 -1.57 15.07
CA VAL A 301 -14.93 -0.93 13.85
C VAL A 301 -14.58 -1.80 12.65
N GLN A 302 -15.60 -2.21 11.90
CA GLN A 302 -15.45 -2.93 10.64
C GLN A 302 -16.28 -2.23 9.56
N LEU A 303 -15.66 -1.97 8.42
CA LEU A 303 -16.31 -1.42 7.25
C LEU A 303 -16.03 -2.35 6.07
N GLN A 304 -17.06 -2.78 5.38
CA GLN A 304 -16.94 -3.68 4.23
C GLN A 304 -17.72 -3.12 3.05
N SER A 305 -17.12 -3.17 1.85
CA SER A 305 -17.80 -2.88 0.59
C SER A 305 -17.57 -4.01 -0.39
N GLU A 306 -18.67 -4.50 -0.92
CA GLU A 306 -18.65 -5.49 -1.99
C GLU A 306 -19.44 -4.97 -3.18
N PRO A 307 -18.98 -5.24 -4.42
CA PRO A 307 -19.77 -4.94 -5.60
C PRO A 307 -21.05 -5.78 -5.57
N ALA A 308 -22.21 -5.15 -5.80
CA ALA A 308 -23.47 -5.88 -5.90
C ALA A 308 -23.38 -6.92 -7.05
N PRO A 309 -23.90 -8.13 -6.88
CA PRO A 309 -23.94 -9.12 -7.95
C PRO A 309 -24.73 -8.54 -9.12
N GLU A 310 -24.10 -8.49 -10.29
CA GLU A 310 -24.81 -8.11 -11.51
C GLU A 310 -26.00 -9.08 -11.69
N GLN A 311 -27.23 -8.54 -11.65
CA GLN A 311 -28.38 -9.30 -12.11
C GLN A 311 -28.13 -9.64 -13.58
N ALA A 312 -28.06 -10.92 -13.88
CA ALA A 312 -27.93 -11.44 -15.24
C ALA A 312 -29.11 -10.97 -16.07
N GLY A 313 -29.07 -9.73 -16.51
CA GLY A 313 -30.01 -9.17 -17.48
C GLY A 313 -29.71 -9.75 -18.85
N THR A 314 -30.64 -10.46 -19.41
CA THR A 314 -30.67 -10.99 -20.77
C THR A 314 -30.63 -9.85 -21.79
N SER A 315 -29.48 -9.19 -21.94
CA SER A 315 -29.26 -8.22 -23.01
C SER A 315 -28.49 -8.89 -24.14
N LYS A 316 -29.15 -9.05 -25.29
CA LYS A 316 -28.62 -9.68 -26.51
C LYS A 316 -27.55 -8.85 -27.27
N ASN A 317 -26.99 -7.80 -26.68
CA ASN A 317 -25.96 -6.95 -27.30
C ASN A 317 -24.65 -6.93 -26.51
N ALA A 318 -24.04 -8.09 -26.30
CA ALA A 318 -22.80 -8.25 -25.55
C ALA A 318 -21.51 -8.06 -26.38
N ALA A 319 -21.55 -7.47 -27.56
CA ALA A 319 -20.38 -7.47 -28.45
C ALA A 319 -19.53 -6.17 -28.47
N LEU A 320 -19.88 -5.12 -27.69
CA LEU A 320 -19.15 -3.82 -27.72
C LEU A 320 -19.07 -3.13 -26.34
N GLN A 321 -19.17 -3.86 -25.21
CA GLN A 321 -18.86 -3.27 -23.92
C GLN A 321 -17.44 -3.64 -23.53
N GLU A 322 -16.58 -2.63 -23.33
CA GLU A 322 -15.32 -2.79 -22.61
C GLU A 322 -15.58 -3.55 -21.30
N PRO A 323 -14.71 -4.49 -20.88
CA PRO A 323 -14.89 -5.21 -19.65
C PRO A 323 -15.01 -4.21 -18.49
N ALA A 324 -16.21 -4.12 -17.93
CA ALA A 324 -16.47 -3.31 -16.76
C ALA A 324 -15.49 -3.77 -15.68
N THR A 325 -14.53 -2.92 -15.32
CA THR A 325 -13.60 -3.16 -14.23
C THR A 325 -14.42 -3.32 -12.96
N GLN A 326 -14.67 -4.56 -12.55
CA GLN A 326 -15.35 -4.85 -11.29
C GLN A 326 -14.55 -4.21 -10.17
N LYS A 327 -15.18 -3.33 -9.40
CA LYS A 327 -14.54 -2.74 -8.23
C LYS A 327 -14.11 -3.84 -7.27
N PRO A 328 -12.90 -3.76 -6.69
CA PRO A 328 -12.45 -4.73 -5.71
C PRO A 328 -13.26 -4.64 -4.41
N ALA A 329 -13.48 -5.77 -3.76
CA ALA A 329 -13.99 -5.79 -2.39
C ALA A 329 -12.96 -5.16 -1.45
N ILE A 330 -13.41 -4.28 -0.56
CA ILE A 330 -12.57 -3.57 0.40
C ILE A 330 -13.11 -3.81 1.80
N GLN A 331 -12.23 -4.20 2.72
CA GLN A 331 -12.53 -4.34 4.14
C GLN A 331 -11.59 -3.43 4.93
N MET A 332 -12.12 -2.69 5.89
CA MET A 332 -11.33 -1.89 6.82
C MET A 332 -11.70 -2.28 8.25
N THR A 333 -10.71 -2.47 9.10
CA THR A 333 -10.89 -2.65 10.54
C THR A 333 -10.08 -1.61 11.31
N ALA A 334 -10.61 -1.12 12.43
CA ALA A 334 -9.96 -0.15 13.31
C ALA A 334 -10.53 -0.27 14.74
N GLY A 335 -9.84 0.27 15.73
CA GLY A 335 -10.41 0.43 17.08
C GLY A 335 -11.34 1.65 17.14
N HIS A 336 -11.01 2.69 16.38
CA HIS A 336 -11.71 3.97 16.41
C HIS A 336 -11.72 4.60 14.99
N ALA A 337 -12.85 5.23 14.62
CA ALA A 337 -12.96 5.96 13.37
C ALA A 337 -13.79 7.23 13.54
N VAL A 338 -13.26 8.35 13.07
CA VAL A 338 -13.91 9.67 13.11
C VAL A 338 -14.17 10.14 11.68
N LEU A 339 -15.42 10.43 11.37
CA LEU A 339 -15.88 10.90 10.08
C LEU A 339 -16.33 12.35 10.21
N HIS A 340 -15.82 13.24 9.37
CA HIS A 340 -16.23 14.66 9.32
C HIS A 340 -17.07 14.94 8.09
N PHE A 341 -18.11 15.76 8.30
CA PHE A 341 -19.06 16.08 7.27
C PHE A 341 -19.13 17.60 7.07
N ALA A 342 -19.24 18.06 5.82
CA ALA A 342 -19.59 19.42 5.45
C ALA A 342 -21.12 19.59 5.36
N GLU A 343 -21.56 20.75 4.93
CA GLU A 343 -22.99 21.04 4.67
C GLU A 343 -23.62 19.98 3.75
N LYS A 344 -24.91 19.74 3.91
CA LYS A 344 -25.68 18.69 3.21
C LYS A 344 -25.15 17.27 3.46
N ASN A 345 -24.54 17.07 4.63
CA ASN A 345 -23.96 15.78 5.05
C ASN A 345 -22.92 15.24 4.07
N ILE A 346 -22.08 16.11 3.46
CA ILE A 346 -21.02 15.69 2.55
C ILE A 346 -19.80 15.22 3.35
N LEU A 347 -19.45 13.92 3.29
CA LEU A 347 -18.24 13.39 3.91
C LEU A 347 -17.00 14.05 3.31
N THR A 348 -16.15 14.60 4.18
CA THR A 348 -14.90 15.30 3.80
C THR A 348 -13.66 14.57 4.21
N SER A 349 -13.67 13.92 5.36
CA SER A 349 -12.52 13.14 5.83
C SER A 349 -12.93 12.01 6.76
N VAL A 350 -12.09 10.99 6.79
CA VAL A 350 -12.17 9.86 7.73
C VAL A 350 -10.82 9.71 8.39
N ARG A 351 -10.77 9.71 9.72
CA ARG A 351 -9.60 9.36 10.50
C ARG A 351 -9.86 8.05 11.23
N ALA A 352 -9.06 7.05 10.96
CA ALA A 352 -9.11 5.75 11.61
C ALA A 352 -7.87 5.58 12.49
N GLU A 353 -8.05 5.02 13.70
CA GLU A 353 -7.02 4.85 14.72
C GLU A 353 -7.11 3.47 15.37
N ASP A 354 -6.08 3.10 16.13
CA ASP A 354 -5.97 1.85 16.86
C ASP A 354 -5.94 0.61 15.96
N ASN A 355 -4.75 0.35 15.41
CA ASN A 355 -4.46 -0.82 14.57
C ASN A 355 -5.34 -0.89 13.32
N VAL A 356 -5.28 0.14 12.52
CA VAL A 356 -6.01 0.20 11.25
C VAL A 356 -5.48 -0.83 10.27
N ARG A 357 -6.38 -1.64 9.74
CA ARG A 357 -6.10 -2.63 8.72
C ARG A 357 -7.05 -2.43 7.55
N LEU A 358 -6.51 -2.24 6.37
CA LEU A 358 -7.24 -2.17 5.11
C LEU A 358 -6.88 -3.39 4.27
N LEU A 359 -7.86 -4.17 3.86
CA LEU A 359 -7.70 -5.32 2.99
C LEU A 359 -8.46 -5.09 1.69
N GLN A 360 -7.79 -5.26 0.57
CA GLN A 360 -8.35 -5.18 -0.77
C GLN A 360 -8.12 -6.50 -1.50
N HIS A 361 -9.19 -7.14 -1.95
CA HIS A 361 -9.14 -8.31 -2.80
C HIS A 361 -9.17 -7.89 -4.27
N GLN A 362 -8.07 -8.07 -4.99
CA GLN A 362 -7.97 -7.77 -6.40
C GLN A 362 -8.10 -9.06 -7.22
N LYS A 363 -9.17 -9.16 -8.01
CA LYS A 363 -9.35 -10.29 -8.94
C LYS A 363 -8.35 -10.20 -10.09
N SER A 364 -7.97 -11.36 -10.62
CA SER A 364 -7.12 -11.43 -11.82
C SER A 364 -7.77 -10.68 -13.00
N SER A 365 -7.01 -9.80 -13.64
CA SER A 365 -7.45 -9.05 -14.82
C SER A 365 -7.17 -9.79 -16.14
N SER A 366 -6.42 -10.89 -16.11
CA SER A 366 -6.10 -11.72 -17.27
C SER A 366 -5.77 -13.15 -16.81
N GLU A 367 -5.88 -14.14 -17.71
CA GLU A 367 -5.51 -15.54 -17.43
C GLU A 367 -4.05 -15.73 -16.98
N LYS A 368 -3.19 -14.74 -17.20
CA LYS A 368 -1.77 -14.77 -16.85
C LYS A 368 -1.43 -14.06 -15.54
N SER A 369 -2.35 -13.30 -14.93
CA SER A 369 -2.13 -12.61 -13.67
C SER A 369 -2.83 -13.34 -12.52
N ALA A 370 -2.11 -13.63 -11.43
CA ALA A 370 -2.71 -14.18 -10.22
C ALA A 370 -3.58 -13.12 -9.52
N ALA A 371 -4.66 -13.56 -8.87
CA ALA A 371 -5.39 -12.71 -7.95
C ALA A 371 -4.47 -12.28 -6.79
N GLN A 372 -4.66 -11.10 -6.25
CA GLN A 372 -3.79 -10.53 -5.21
C GLN A 372 -4.60 -9.98 -4.05
N ASP A 373 -4.14 -10.22 -2.85
CA ASP A 373 -4.59 -9.57 -1.63
C ASP A 373 -3.59 -8.49 -1.25
N ILE A 374 -4.07 -7.26 -1.15
CA ILE A 374 -3.30 -6.11 -0.70
C ILE A 374 -3.79 -5.74 0.69
N GLU A 375 -2.93 -5.85 1.67
CA GLU A 375 -3.19 -5.53 3.06
C GLU A 375 -2.33 -4.34 3.49
N LEU A 376 -2.94 -3.25 3.91
CA LEU A 376 -2.26 -2.11 4.51
C LEU A 376 -2.60 -2.05 6.00
N THR A 377 -1.58 -2.02 6.84
CA THR A 377 -1.71 -1.85 8.29
C THR A 377 -0.95 -0.62 8.75
N ALA A 378 -1.52 0.14 9.69
CA ALA A 378 -0.86 1.26 10.35
C ALA A 378 -1.52 1.53 11.72
N PRO A 379 -0.83 2.19 12.67
CA PRO A 379 -1.44 2.63 13.92
C PRO A 379 -2.62 3.57 13.70
N ALA A 380 -2.51 4.51 12.74
CA ALA A 380 -3.59 5.40 12.35
C ALA A 380 -3.49 5.78 10.87
N MET A 381 -4.63 6.12 10.27
CA MET A 381 -4.76 6.57 8.88
C MET A 381 -5.74 7.73 8.77
N ASN A 382 -5.42 8.68 7.89
CA ASN A 382 -6.31 9.79 7.53
C ASN A 382 -6.66 9.72 6.03
N PHE A 383 -7.93 9.90 5.72
CA PHE A 383 -8.46 9.87 4.36
C PHE A 383 -9.18 11.18 4.06
N VAL A 384 -8.86 11.82 2.96
CA VAL A 384 -9.55 13.01 2.45
C VAL A 384 -10.44 12.61 1.28
N ILE A 385 -11.71 12.95 1.39
CA ILE A 385 -12.76 12.55 0.46
C ILE A 385 -13.21 13.77 -0.36
N ALA A 386 -13.18 13.66 -1.68
CA ALA A 386 -13.70 14.68 -2.58
C ALA A 386 -15.15 14.35 -2.97
N LYS A 387 -15.99 15.40 -3.04
CA LYS A 387 -17.42 15.30 -3.41
C LYS A 387 -18.20 14.26 -2.59
N GLY A 388 -17.70 13.93 -1.38
CA GLY A 388 -18.28 12.95 -0.48
C GLY A 388 -18.24 11.50 -0.93
N ARG A 389 -17.48 11.19 -1.97
CA ARG A 389 -17.55 9.88 -2.64
C ARG A 389 -16.17 9.35 -3.05
N PHE A 390 -15.28 10.18 -3.54
CA PHE A 390 -14.01 9.75 -4.11
C PHE A 390 -12.86 10.04 -3.15
N LEU A 391 -12.04 9.05 -2.91
CA LEU A 391 -10.80 9.24 -2.17
C LEU A 391 -9.88 10.15 -3.00
N LYS A 392 -9.34 11.20 -2.39
CA LYS A 392 -8.40 12.13 -3.02
C LYS A 392 -7.00 11.99 -2.47
N TYR A 393 -6.90 11.70 -1.18
CA TYR A 393 -5.64 11.63 -0.45
C TYR A 393 -5.77 10.67 0.71
N ALA A 394 -4.72 9.90 0.99
CA ALA A 394 -4.63 9.06 2.17
C ALA A 394 -3.22 9.18 2.77
N GLU A 395 -3.14 9.15 4.09
CA GLU A 395 -1.92 9.31 4.86
C GLU A 395 -1.93 8.37 6.06
N THR A 396 -0.79 7.74 6.34
CA THR A 396 -0.63 6.88 7.51
C THR A 396 0.16 7.60 8.59
N PHE A 397 -0.07 7.25 9.84
CA PHE A 397 0.68 7.77 11.00
C PHE A 397 1.26 6.59 11.79
N GLY A 398 2.51 6.73 12.20
CA GLY A 398 3.30 5.64 12.75
C GLY A 398 3.79 4.68 11.66
N PRO A 399 4.55 3.62 12.00
CA PRO A 399 5.17 2.73 11.03
C PRO A 399 4.13 1.86 10.30
N PRO A 400 3.82 2.15 9.02
CA PRO A 400 2.87 1.37 8.26
C PRO A 400 3.53 0.20 7.55
N GLN A 401 2.70 -0.76 7.16
CA GLN A 401 3.11 -1.93 6.41
C GLN A 401 2.11 -2.24 5.31
N ILE A 402 2.59 -2.43 4.08
CA ILE A 402 1.81 -2.94 2.96
C ILE A 402 2.29 -4.36 2.66
N ALA A 403 1.40 -5.34 2.74
CA ALA A 403 1.65 -6.72 2.35
C ALA A 403 0.84 -7.06 1.10
N ILE A 404 1.52 -7.51 0.05
CA ILE A 404 0.92 -7.97 -1.20
C ILE A 404 1.16 -9.47 -1.28
N ARG A 405 0.07 -10.25 -1.35
CA ARG A 405 0.11 -11.72 -1.44
C ARG A 405 -0.61 -12.19 -2.69
N GLU A 406 0.00 -13.07 -3.42
CA GLU A 406 -0.65 -13.77 -4.53
C GLU A 406 -1.61 -14.83 -3.97
N VAL A 407 -2.85 -14.85 -4.48
CA VAL A 407 -3.88 -15.82 -4.09
C VAL A 407 -3.92 -16.94 -5.13
N GLU A 408 -3.66 -18.16 -4.70
CA GLU A 408 -3.80 -19.32 -5.59
C GLU A 408 -5.27 -19.53 -5.99
N PRO A 409 -5.58 -19.75 -7.26
CA PRO A 409 -6.93 -20.15 -7.66
C PRO A 409 -7.26 -21.49 -6.98
N LYS A 410 -8.42 -21.59 -6.34
CA LYS A 410 -8.96 -22.84 -5.78
C LYS A 410 -9.26 -23.83 -6.91
N THR A 411 -8.25 -24.49 -7.43
CA THR A 411 -8.43 -25.58 -8.38
C THR A 411 -8.51 -26.91 -7.64
N THR A 412 -9.56 -27.67 -7.90
CA THR A 412 -9.82 -29.04 -7.40
C THR A 412 -8.89 -30.09 -8.01
N ALA A 413 -7.78 -29.71 -8.65
CA ALA A 413 -6.84 -30.63 -9.27
C ALA A 413 -5.78 -31.11 -8.27
N LYS A 414 -5.46 -32.42 -8.33
CA LYS A 414 -4.42 -33.09 -7.52
C LYS A 414 -3.08 -32.32 -7.56
N PRO A 415 -2.37 -32.20 -6.41
CA PRO A 415 -1.09 -31.53 -6.35
C PRO A 415 -0.04 -32.25 -7.21
N THR A 416 0.31 -31.67 -8.34
CA THR A 416 1.50 -32.02 -9.09
C THR A 416 2.72 -31.35 -8.45
N ALA A 417 3.87 -32.03 -8.50
CA ALA A 417 5.10 -31.69 -7.75
C ALA A 417 5.79 -30.35 -8.09
N ASN A 418 5.21 -29.53 -8.96
CA ASN A 418 5.63 -28.14 -9.27
C ASN A 418 4.56 -27.15 -8.78
N LYS A 419 4.47 -26.91 -7.47
CA LYS A 419 3.67 -25.81 -6.94
C LYS A 419 4.25 -24.48 -7.43
N PRO A 420 3.43 -23.56 -8.00
CA PRO A 420 3.87 -22.20 -8.22
C PRO A 420 4.27 -21.59 -6.88
N HIS A 421 5.41 -20.94 -6.85
CA HIS A 421 5.94 -20.31 -5.65
C HIS A 421 5.09 -19.10 -5.31
N THR A 422 4.30 -19.16 -4.26
CA THR A 422 3.57 -18.00 -3.69
C THR A 422 4.59 -16.91 -3.34
N GLN A 423 4.51 -15.79 -4.01
CA GLN A 423 5.33 -14.62 -3.73
C GLN A 423 4.60 -13.68 -2.78
N GLN A 424 5.29 -13.22 -1.76
CA GLN A 424 4.83 -12.17 -0.86
C GLN A 424 5.75 -10.97 -0.98
N THR A 425 5.17 -9.78 -1.14
CA THR A 425 5.92 -8.52 -1.08
C THR A 425 5.48 -7.73 0.13
N LEU A 426 6.42 -7.33 0.95
CA LEU A 426 6.23 -6.51 2.14
C LEU A 426 6.91 -5.16 1.93
N VAL A 427 6.15 -4.07 2.04
CA VAL A 427 6.67 -2.70 1.94
C VAL A 427 6.41 -2.00 3.26
N THR A 428 7.45 -1.40 3.84
CA THR A 428 7.38 -0.63 5.09
C THR A 428 8.07 0.73 4.91
N ALA A 429 7.61 1.73 5.65
CA ALA A 429 8.24 3.05 5.73
C ALA A 429 7.91 3.69 7.09
N GLY A 430 8.41 4.87 7.39
CA GLY A 430 7.96 5.65 8.54
C GLY A 430 6.53 6.17 8.35
N GLN A 431 6.17 6.49 7.11
CA GLN A 431 4.84 6.97 6.72
C GLN A 431 4.58 6.64 5.25
N PHE A 432 3.31 6.42 4.88
CA PHE A 432 2.86 6.43 3.49
C PHE A 432 1.89 7.57 3.22
N ILE A 433 2.05 8.17 2.05
CA ILE A 433 1.14 9.18 1.49
C ILE A 433 0.69 8.68 0.12
N ALA A 434 -0.62 8.57 -0.09
CA ALA A 434 -1.21 8.14 -1.35
C ALA A 434 -2.06 9.25 -1.97
N GLN A 435 -1.93 9.45 -3.27
CA GLN A 435 -2.73 10.39 -4.05
C GLN A 435 -3.62 9.64 -5.04
N PHE A 436 -4.80 10.19 -5.31
CA PHE A 436 -5.82 9.58 -6.14
C PHE A 436 -6.35 10.59 -7.15
N ASN A 437 -6.76 10.11 -8.32
CA ASN A 437 -7.42 10.93 -9.34
C ASN A 437 -8.88 11.25 -8.97
N ASP A 438 -9.56 12.02 -9.80
CA ASP A 438 -10.97 12.41 -9.58
C ASP A 438 -11.97 11.24 -9.61
N GLN A 439 -11.53 10.06 -10.01
CA GLN A 439 -12.31 8.82 -9.99
C GLN A 439 -12.01 7.94 -8.76
N GLY A 440 -11.10 8.38 -7.88
CA GLY A 440 -10.69 7.66 -6.68
C GLY A 440 -9.72 6.51 -6.95
N GLN A 441 -9.03 6.49 -8.10
CA GLN A 441 -7.99 5.51 -8.42
C GLN A 441 -6.62 6.05 -7.99
N MET A 442 -5.81 5.22 -7.34
CA MET A 442 -4.48 5.61 -6.90
C MET A 442 -3.59 5.95 -8.09
N THR A 443 -2.92 7.10 -8.02
CA THR A 443 -1.96 7.57 -9.02
C THR A 443 -0.53 7.57 -8.48
N GLN A 444 -0.36 7.83 -7.19
CA GLN A 444 0.96 7.91 -6.57
C GLN A 444 0.94 7.40 -5.13
N LEU A 445 2.02 6.73 -4.73
CA LEU A 445 2.30 6.36 -3.34
C LEU A 445 3.72 6.83 -3.00
N HIS A 446 3.85 7.62 -1.96
CA HIS A 446 5.11 8.07 -1.38
C HIS A 446 5.31 7.39 -0.02
N GLY A 447 6.51 6.83 0.21
CA GLY A 447 6.91 6.21 1.47
C GLY A 447 8.21 6.82 1.99
N SER A 448 8.21 7.41 3.18
CA SER A 448 9.40 7.98 3.84
C SER A 448 9.18 8.14 5.35
N PRO A 449 10.23 8.31 6.17
CA PRO A 449 11.59 7.87 5.90
C PRO A 449 11.75 6.34 5.98
N SER A 450 12.94 5.85 5.68
CA SER A 450 13.34 4.45 5.90
C SER A 450 12.45 3.43 5.18
N ALA A 451 12.22 3.67 3.87
CA ALA A 451 11.47 2.76 3.03
C ALA A 451 12.20 1.42 2.87
N ARG A 452 11.48 0.32 3.03
CA ARG A 452 12.00 -1.04 2.91
C ARG A 452 11.02 -1.92 2.14
N ILE A 453 11.54 -2.65 1.15
CA ILE A 453 10.79 -3.64 0.37
C ILE A 453 11.42 -5.01 0.61
N VAL A 454 10.63 -5.99 0.99
CA VAL A 454 11.03 -7.38 1.14
C VAL A 454 10.17 -8.23 0.21
N VAL A 455 10.82 -9.00 -0.64
CA VAL A 455 10.15 -9.95 -1.53
C VAL A 455 10.56 -11.36 -1.12
N SER A 456 9.63 -12.10 -0.57
CA SER A 456 9.81 -13.48 -0.11
C SER A 456 9.17 -14.45 -1.10
N SER A 457 9.83 -15.55 -1.38
CA SER A 457 9.33 -16.63 -2.23
C SER A 457 9.71 -17.96 -1.62
N ALA A 458 8.81 -18.95 -1.64
CA ALA A 458 9.06 -20.26 -1.03
C ALA A 458 10.35 -20.90 -1.58
N GLY A 459 11.23 -21.35 -0.69
CA GLY A 459 12.48 -22.02 -1.04
C GLY A 459 13.60 -21.13 -1.59
N ARG A 460 13.44 -19.79 -1.54
CA ARG A 460 14.47 -18.82 -1.91
C ARG A 460 14.71 -17.84 -0.76
N PRO A 461 15.94 -17.35 -0.58
CA PRO A 461 16.21 -16.25 0.36
C PRO A 461 15.43 -14.99 0.00
N ASP A 462 15.12 -14.19 1.00
CA ASP A 462 14.44 -12.92 0.82
C ASP A 462 15.30 -11.94 0.01
N ARG A 463 14.65 -11.23 -0.89
CA ARG A 463 15.22 -10.07 -1.56
C ARG A 463 14.80 -8.82 -0.81
N VAL A 464 15.74 -8.04 -0.39
CA VAL A 464 15.51 -6.85 0.44
C VAL A 464 16.06 -5.63 -0.26
N SER A 465 15.24 -4.58 -0.35
CA SER A 465 15.67 -3.25 -0.78
C SER A 465 15.34 -2.23 0.31
N THR A 466 16.29 -1.36 0.64
CA THR A 466 16.13 -0.26 1.61
C THR A 466 16.55 1.06 0.99
N SER A 467 15.88 2.15 1.35
CA SER A 467 16.19 3.52 0.93
C SER A 467 15.59 4.52 1.91
N ASP A 468 15.96 5.79 1.81
CA ASP A 468 15.34 6.82 2.63
C ASP A 468 13.92 7.11 2.17
N MET A 469 13.66 7.07 0.86
CA MET A 469 12.37 7.36 0.23
C MET A 469 12.01 6.35 -0.86
N LEU A 470 10.73 6.14 -1.03
CA LEU A 470 10.12 5.31 -2.07
C LEU A 470 8.96 6.09 -2.70
N ASP A 471 9.00 6.31 -4.01
CA ASP A 471 7.92 6.85 -4.81
C ASP A 471 7.43 5.80 -5.81
N VAL A 472 6.14 5.51 -5.82
CA VAL A 472 5.51 4.57 -6.75
C VAL A 472 4.46 5.30 -7.55
N ASN A 473 4.54 5.25 -8.88
CA ASN A 473 3.53 5.75 -9.78
C ASN A 473 2.67 4.61 -10.31
N PHE A 474 1.37 4.84 -10.36
CA PHE A 474 0.40 3.87 -10.83
C PHE A 474 -0.31 4.37 -12.08
N ARG A 475 -0.47 3.48 -13.04
CA ARG A 475 -1.35 3.71 -14.18
C ARG A 475 -2.74 3.19 -13.82
N PRO A 476 -3.76 4.05 -13.81
CA PRO A 476 -5.13 3.67 -13.49
C PRO A 476 -5.57 2.43 -14.29
N GLY A 477 -6.04 1.41 -13.59
CA GLY A 477 -6.49 0.14 -14.21
C GLY A 477 -5.40 -0.84 -14.66
N SER A 478 -4.10 -0.46 -14.60
CA SER A 478 -2.98 -1.29 -15.08
C SER A 478 -1.92 -1.62 -14.04
N GLY A 479 -2.01 -1.07 -12.82
CA GLY A 479 -1.08 -1.34 -11.73
C GLY A 479 0.13 -0.39 -11.68
N VAL A 480 1.27 -0.88 -11.19
CA VAL A 480 2.50 -0.08 -11.04
C VAL A 480 3.07 0.27 -12.41
N GLU A 481 3.24 1.55 -12.69
CA GLU A 481 3.89 2.07 -13.89
C GLU A 481 5.41 2.20 -13.70
N SER A 482 5.81 2.81 -12.59
CA SER A 482 7.21 2.96 -12.21
C SER A 482 7.37 3.08 -10.72
N PHE A 483 8.56 2.79 -10.20
CA PHE A 483 8.91 3.19 -8.85
C PHE A 483 10.34 3.74 -8.78
N THR A 484 10.57 4.64 -7.83
CA THR A 484 11.87 5.25 -7.53
C THR A 484 12.18 5.06 -6.07
N GLN A 485 13.36 4.54 -5.77
CA GLN A 485 13.96 4.56 -4.44
C GLN A 485 15.10 5.56 -4.42
N GLN A 486 15.17 6.40 -3.40
CA GLN A 486 16.16 7.46 -3.31
C GLN A 486 16.70 7.59 -1.89
N GLY A 487 17.99 7.94 -1.80
CA GLY A 487 18.72 8.06 -0.55
C GLY A 487 19.17 6.71 0.00
N ASN A 488 20.48 6.50 0.07
CA ASN A 488 21.11 5.32 0.68
C ASN A 488 20.52 3.97 0.21
N LEU A 489 20.21 3.88 -1.10
CA LEU A 489 19.64 2.65 -1.67
C LEU A 489 20.59 1.48 -1.48
N LEU A 490 20.10 0.44 -0.80
CA LEU A 490 20.77 -0.85 -0.65
C LEU A 490 19.81 -1.97 -1.05
N TYR A 491 20.18 -2.73 -2.07
CA TYR A 491 19.50 -3.96 -2.47
C TYR A 491 20.34 -5.18 -2.09
N THR A 492 19.68 -6.23 -1.60
CA THR A 492 20.34 -7.50 -1.22
C THR A 492 19.53 -8.68 -1.78
N ASP A 493 20.19 -9.58 -2.49
CA ASP A 493 19.62 -10.85 -2.99
C ASP A 493 20.71 -11.93 -2.81
N LYS A 494 20.57 -12.79 -1.82
CA LYS A 494 21.57 -13.78 -1.42
C LYS A 494 22.92 -13.11 -1.12
N ASP A 495 23.94 -13.42 -1.94
CA ASP A 495 25.29 -12.88 -1.88
C ASP A 495 25.46 -11.59 -2.72
N GLN A 496 24.46 -11.26 -3.53
CA GLN A 496 24.47 -10.07 -4.38
C GLN A 496 23.95 -8.86 -3.62
N LYS A 497 24.71 -7.76 -3.66
CA LYS A 497 24.33 -6.46 -3.11
C LYS A 497 24.50 -5.37 -4.14
N ALA A 498 23.58 -4.41 -4.13
CA ALA A 498 23.69 -3.20 -4.93
C ALA A 498 23.49 -1.97 -4.04
N TRP A 499 24.33 -0.97 -4.23
CA TRP A 499 24.29 0.35 -3.59
C TRP A 499 24.13 1.41 -4.65
N ALA A 500 23.30 2.41 -4.38
CA ALA A 500 23.17 3.60 -5.23
C ALA A 500 22.56 4.76 -4.43
N GLU A 501 22.64 5.97 -4.93
CA GLU A 501 21.87 7.09 -4.40
C GLU A 501 20.42 7.03 -4.84
N LYS A 502 20.18 6.59 -6.09
CA LYS A 502 18.84 6.49 -6.66
C LYS A 502 18.72 5.26 -7.56
N GLY A 503 17.60 4.57 -7.44
CA GLY A 503 17.15 3.51 -8.33
C GLY A 503 15.79 3.83 -8.90
N HIS A 504 15.64 3.79 -10.23
CA HIS A 504 14.39 4.00 -10.92
C HIS A 504 14.04 2.76 -11.76
N TYR A 505 12.85 2.22 -11.56
CA TYR A 505 12.33 1.06 -12.29
C TYR A 505 11.12 1.43 -13.13
N THR A 506 11.10 1.03 -14.40
CA THR A 506 9.97 1.17 -15.32
C THR A 506 9.40 -0.20 -15.64
N ALA A 507 8.11 -0.39 -15.37
CA ALA A 507 7.47 -1.70 -15.52
C ALA A 507 7.26 -2.11 -16.99
N ALA A 508 7.00 -1.15 -17.88
CA ALA A 508 6.77 -1.41 -19.30
C ALA A 508 7.98 -2.07 -19.97
N ASP A 509 9.18 -1.56 -19.70
CA ASP A 509 10.43 -2.02 -20.29
C ASP A 509 11.17 -3.01 -19.39
N GLN A 510 10.73 -3.18 -18.15
CA GLN A 510 11.37 -3.96 -17.10
C GLN A 510 12.82 -3.53 -16.83
N VAL A 511 13.09 -2.25 -16.97
CA VAL A 511 14.41 -1.66 -16.82
C VAL A 511 14.56 -1.00 -15.47
N LEU A 512 15.65 -1.33 -14.76
CA LEU A 512 16.11 -0.68 -13.53
C LEU A 512 17.35 0.17 -13.84
N VAL A 513 17.29 1.44 -13.54
CA VAL A 513 18.42 2.38 -13.68
C VAL A 513 18.90 2.80 -12.29
N LEU A 514 20.17 2.57 -12.01
CA LEU A 514 20.85 2.97 -10.77
C LEU A 514 21.77 4.16 -11.07
N THR A 515 21.71 5.20 -10.27
CA THR A 515 22.50 6.43 -10.42
C THR A 515 23.07 6.90 -9.08
N GLY A 516 24.03 7.82 -9.11
CA GLY A 516 24.72 8.31 -7.91
C GLY A 516 25.80 7.35 -7.43
N SER A 517 26.76 7.07 -8.30
CA SER A 517 27.89 6.16 -8.03
C SER A 517 27.46 4.73 -7.65
N PRO A 518 26.58 4.10 -8.45
CA PRO A 518 26.11 2.77 -8.15
C PRO A 518 27.25 1.76 -8.10
N ARG A 519 27.09 0.79 -7.20
CA ARG A 519 27.97 -0.37 -7.08
C ARG A 519 27.13 -1.63 -6.94
N ILE A 520 27.47 -2.64 -7.71
CA ILE A 520 26.90 -4.00 -7.57
C ILE A 520 28.04 -4.93 -7.20
N ALA A 521 27.85 -5.77 -6.18
CA ALA A 521 28.85 -6.73 -5.75
C ALA A 521 28.21 -8.05 -5.34
N SER A 522 28.93 -9.13 -5.65
CA SER A 522 28.68 -10.49 -5.17
C SER A 522 30.03 -11.11 -4.74
N THR A 523 30.00 -12.36 -4.27
CA THR A 523 31.23 -13.12 -4.02
C THR A 523 32.07 -13.25 -5.29
N ALA A 524 31.44 -13.36 -6.46
CA ALA A 524 32.09 -13.61 -7.74
C ALA A 524 32.61 -12.33 -8.40
N MET A 525 31.95 -11.20 -8.26
CA MET A 525 32.33 -9.97 -8.97
C MET A 525 31.81 -8.71 -8.28
N SER A 526 32.43 -7.58 -8.58
CA SER A 526 31.88 -6.26 -8.26
C SER A 526 32.03 -5.31 -9.45
N VAL A 527 31.03 -4.45 -9.64
CA VAL A 527 31.02 -3.41 -10.69
C VAL A 527 30.59 -2.10 -10.06
N SER A 528 31.27 -1.01 -10.39
CA SER A 528 30.87 0.36 -10.09
C SER A 528 30.96 1.25 -11.31
N ALA A 529 30.09 2.26 -11.41
CA ALA A 529 30.01 3.19 -12.52
C ALA A 529 29.33 4.50 -12.08
N GLN A 530 29.11 5.45 -13.00
CA GLN A 530 28.25 6.62 -12.73
C GLN A 530 26.77 6.24 -12.88
N THR A 531 26.46 5.35 -13.81
CA THR A 531 25.12 4.80 -14.06
C THR A 531 25.21 3.32 -14.37
N ILE A 532 24.28 2.51 -13.80
CA ILE A 532 24.11 1.10 -14.15
C ILE A 532 22.65 0.87 -14.52
N GLN A 533 22.41 0.31 -15.69
CA GLN A 533 21.10 -0.06 -16.18
C GLN A 533 20.99 -1.59 -16.25
N LEU A 534 19.91 -2.15 -15.75
CA LEU A 534 19.63 -3.58 -15.72
C LEU A 534 18.29 -3.86 -16.41
N ASN A 535 18.29 -4.66 -17.44
CA ASN A 535 17.06 -5.15 -18.07
C ASN A 535 16.67 -6.50 -17.42
N ARG A 536 15.56 -6.51 -16.69
CA ARG A 536 15.11 -7.70 -15.95
C ARG A 536 14.49 -8.77 -16.87
N ALA A 537 14.00 -8.38 -18.04
CA ALA A 537 13.42 -9.31 -19.02
C ALA A 537 14.51 -10.15 -19.67
N THR A 538 15.59 -9.52 -20.15
CA THR A 538 16.70 -10.20 -20.84
C THR A 538 17.80 -10.65 -19.89
N GLY A 539 17.98 -9.95 -18.78
CA GLY A 539 19.05 -10.10 -17.83
C GLY A 539 20.36 -9.40 -18.28
N ASP A 540 20.27 -8.52 -19.28
CA ASP A 540 21.40 -7.73 -19.75
C ASP A 540 21.64 -6.52 -18.82
N ALA A 541 22.88 -6.02 -18.84
CA ALA A 541 23.26 -4.86 -18.06
C ALA A 541 24.20 -3.94 -18.84
N ASP A 542 24.00 -2.64 -18.67
CA ASP A 542 24.88 -1.59 -19.15
C ASP A 542 25.41 -0.76 -17.97
N ALA A 543 26.69 -0.45 -17.98
CA ALA A 543 27.30 0.46 -17.02
C ALA A 543 28.05 1.55 -17.79
N GLU A 544 27.87 2.81 -17.40
CA GLU A 544 28.46 3.98 -18.06
C GLU A 544 29.11 4.93 -17.06
N GLY A 545 30.23 5.51 -17.47
CA GLY A 545 31.00 6.49 -16.72
C GLY A 545 31.91 5.87 -15.66
N ASP A 546 33.23 5.94 -15.85
CA ASP A 546 34.25 5.45 -14.93
C ASP A 546 34.03 4.02 -14.40
N VAL A 547 33.68 3.13 -15.34
CA VAL A 547 33.37 1.73 -15.02
C VAL A 547 34.58 1.05 -14.41
N LYS A 548 34.38 0.40 -13.27
CA LYS A 548 35.37 -0.45 -12.60
C LYS A 548 34.74 -1.79 -12.29
N ALA A 549 35.20 -2.84 -12.94
CA ALA A 549 34.78 -4.21 -12.70
C ALA A 549 35.92 -5.00 -12.05
N THR A 550 35.60 -5.80 -11.04
CA THR A 550 36.53 -6.71 -10.40
C THR A 550 35.89 -8.09 -10.35
N TYR A 551 36.56 -9.05 -10.93
CA TYR A 551 36.15 -10.45 -10.89
C TYR A 551 36.96 -11.14 -9.78
N ASN A 552 36.28 -11.53 -8.73
CA ASN A 552 36.84 -12.22 -7.57
C ASN A 552 36.83 -13.75 -7.76
N ASP A 553 36.74 -14.60 -7.02
CA ASP A 553 36.53 -16.04 -7.09
C ASP A 553 37.05 -16.71 -8.39
N MET A 554 38.26 -16.32 -8.80
CA MET A 554 38.95 -16.95 -9.93
C MET A 554 39.60 -18.24 -9.43
N LYS A 555 39.04 -19.39 -9.85
CA LYS A 555 39.68 -20.67 -9.53
C LYS A 555 41.02 -20.73 -10.25
N PRO A 556 42.13 -21.04 -9.56
CA PRO A 556 43.42 -21.19 -10.26
C PRO A 556 43.29 -22.31 -11.28
N GLN A 557 43.81 -22.07 -12.48
CA GLN A 557 43.83 -23.08 -13.55
C GLN A 557 45.26 -23.59 -13.73
N PRO A 558 45.55 -24.84 -13.37
CA PRO A 558 46.89 -25.39 -13.48
C PRO A 558 47.49 -25.33 -14.88
N ASN A 559 46.61 -25.34 -15.87
CA ASN A 559 47.00 -25.29 -17.29
C ASN A 559 46.78 -23.89 -17.94
N GLY A 560 46.33 -22.86 -17.18
CA GLY A 560 46.14 -21.54 -17.65
C GLY A 560 47.44 -20.72 -17.68
N ALA A 561 47.42 -19.57 -18.30
CA ALA A 561 48.66 -18.85 -18.56
C ALA A 561 48.59 -17.35 -18.20
N LEU A 562 47.83 -16.53 -18.91
CA LEU A 562 47.78 -15.10 -18.68
C LEU A 562 46.88 -14.72 -17.48
N LEU A 563 45.72 -15.42 -17.37
CA LEU A 563 44.72 -15.21 -16.34
C LEU A 563 44.59 -16.43 -15.40
N ALA A 564 45.68 -17.13 -15.19
CA ALA A 564 45.72 -18.41 -14.42
C ALA A 564 45.75 -18.22 -12.91
N SER A 565 46.12 -17.04 -12.42
CA SER A 565 46.20 -16.73 -11.02
C SER A 565 44.86 -16.77 -10.32
N SER A 566 44.88 -17.04 -9.01
CA SER A 566 43.67 -16.85 -8.14
C SER A 566 43.44 -15.39 -7.76
N SER A 567 44.36 -14.50 -8.09
CA SER A 567 44.14 -13.06 -7.85
C SER A 567 42.98 -12.50 -8.63
N PRO A 568 42.30 -11.47 -8.13
CA PRO A 568 41.22 -10.83 -8.85
C PRO A 568 41.65 -10.29 -10.24
N ILE A 569 40.74 -10.39 -11.20
CA ILE A 569 40.87 -9.66 -12.47
C ILE A 569 40.17 -8.32 -12.37
N HIS A 570 40.88 -7.26 -12.69
CA HIS A 570 40.36 -5.91 -12.70
C HIS A 570 40.17 -5.40 -14.13
N VAL A 571 39.05 -4.69 -14.36
CA VAL A 571 38.81 -4.02 -15.65
C VAL A 571 38.32 -2.62 -15.38
N THR A 572 38.85 -1.63 -16.14
CA THR A 572 38.33 -0.26 -16.15
C THR A 572 38.00 0.15 -17.58
N ALA A 573 36.94 0.93 -17.77
CA ALA A 573 36.49 1.43 -19.06
C ALA A 573 35.52 2.62 -18.90
N GLN A 574 35.13 3.28 -19.98
CA GLN A 574 34.07 4.28 -19.96
C GLN A 574 32.69 3.63 -19.98
N LYS A 575 32.55 2.48 -20.68
CA LYS A 575 31.30 1.76 -20.80
C LYS A 575 31.53 0.25 -20.70
N MET A 576 30.60 -0.46 -20.07
CA MET A 576 30.50 -1.91 -20.03
C MET A 576 29.09 -2.33 -20.44
N THR A 577 28.99 -3.25 -21.37
CA THR A 577 27.76 -3.95 -21.72
C THR A 577 27.91 -5.43 -21.43
N VAL A 578 26.96 -6.00 -20.70
CA VAL A 578 26.94 -7.42 -20.34
C VAL A 578 25.70 -8.08 -20.92
N HIS A 579 25.88 -9.15 -21.65
CA HIS A 579 24.81 -10.03 -22.08
C HIS A 579 24.78 -11.27 -21.19
N LYS A 580 23.58 -11.66 -20.75
CA LYS A 580 23.40 -12.85 -19.92
C LYS A 580 23.64 -14.14 -20.70
N THR A 581 23.28 -14.16 -21.99
CA THR A 581 23.38 -15.34 -22.85
C THR A 581 23.88 -14.93 -24.26
N PRO A 582 25.12 -15.25 -24.62
CA PRO A 582 26.18 -15.84 -23.78
C PRO A 582 26.70 -14.86 -22.71
N SER A 583 27.29 -15.39 -21.62
CA SER A 583 27.79 -14.56 -20.49
C SER A 583 29.08 -13.84 -20.89
N VAL A 584 28.98 -12.72 -21.60
CA VAL A 584 30.10 -11.96 -22.13
C VAL A 584 29.97 -10.50 -21.73
N ALA A 585 31.06 -9.92 -21.26
CA ALA A 585 31.17 -8.49 -20.98
C ALA A 585 32.01 -7.80 -22.06
N LEU A 586 31.46 -6.73 -22.63
CA LEU A 586 32.16 -5.82 -23.57
C LEU A 586 32.47 -4.50 -22.85
N PHE A 587 33.75 -4.16 -22.76
CA PHE A 587 34.26 -2.91 -22.20
C PHE A 587 34.73 -2.02 -23.33
N THR A 588 34.32 -0.77 -23.36
CA THR A 588 34.66 0.20 -24.42
C THR A 588 35.07 1.56 -23.82
N GLY A 589 35.77 2.35 -24.61
CA GLY A 589 36.23 3.66 -24.19
C GLY A 589 37.53 3.63 -23.38
N GLY A 590 38.61 3.14 -23.94
CA GLY A 590 39.94 3.06 -23.27
C GLY A 590 39.99 1.98 -22.20
N ALA A 591 39.53 0.77 -22.58
CA ALA A 591 39.47 -0.35 -21.66
C ALA A 591 40.85 -0.84 -21.21
N ARG A 592 40.99 -1.15 -19.90
CA ARG A 592 42.19 -1.73 -19.30
C ARG A 592 41.77 -2.95 -18.48
N LEU A 593 42.37 -4.08 -18.76
CA LEU A 593 42.20 -5.35 -18.03
C LEU A 593 43.53 -5.78 -17.47
N TRP A 594 43.57 -6.11 -16.17
CA TRP A 594 44.84 -6.59 -15.56
C TRP A 594 44.58 -7.66 -14.50
N GLN A 595 45.55 -8.53 -14.35
CA GLN A 595 45.67 -9.50 -13.29
C GLN A 595 47.14 -9.59 -12.88
N ASP A 596 47.42 -9.38 -11.60
CA ASP A 596 48.80 -9.25 -11.10
C ASP A 596 49.57 -8.18 -11.89
N ALA A 597 50.67 -8.56 -12.54
CA ALA A 597 51.52 -7.65 -13.34
C ALA A 597 51.15 -7.69 -14.86
N ASN A 598 50.27 -8.56 -15.29
CA ASN A 598 49.83 -8.66 -16.68
C ASN A 598 48.74 -7.62 -16.98
N LEU A 599 48.89 -6.89 -18.04
CA LEU A 599 48.01 -5.79 -18.42
C LEU A 599 47.64 -5.90 -19.92
N VAL A 600 46.36 -5.71 -20.23
CA VAL A 600 45.85 -5.50 -21.58
C VAL A 600 45.14 -4.16 -21.62
N GLN A 601 45.47 -3.28 -22.53
CA GLN A 601 44.83 -1.99 -22.74
C GLN A 601 44.42 -1.88 -24.20
N ALA A 602 43.18 -1.44 -24.50
CA ALA A 602 42.64 -1.33 -25.82
C ALA A 602 41.47 -0.35 -25.91
N SER A 603 41.03 0.03 -27.10
CA SER A 603 39.81 0.81 -27.31
C SER A 603 38.59 0.02 -26.87
N SER A 604 38.58 -1.32 -27.10
CA SER A 604 37.54 -2.23 -26.58
C SER A 604 38.16 -3.55 -26.15
N ILE A 605 37.59 -4.11 -25.08
CA ILE A 605 37.94 -5.45 -24.56
C ILE A 605 36.64 -6.24 -24.33
N GLN A 606 36.50 -7.36 -24.98
CA GLN A 606 35.49 -8.34 -24.72
C GLN A 606 36.08 -9.42 -23.83
N PHE A 607 35.41 -9.70 -22.70
CA PHE A 607 35.84 -10.69 -21.71
C PHE A 607 34.75 -11.72 -21.44
N ASP A 608 35.06 -12.99 -21.66
CA ASP A 608 34.28 -14.14 -21.24
C ASP A 608 34.95 -14.77 -20.03
N ARG A 609 34.35 -14.59 -18.83
CA ARG A 609 34.91 -15.10 -17.58
C ARG A 609 34.97 -16.60 -17.53
N ASP A 610 33.94 -17.27 -18.03
CA ASP A 610 33.79 -18.72 -17.88
C ASP A 610 34.77 -19.48 -18.79
N ARG A 611 35.03 -18.95 -19.97
CA ARG A 611 36.00 -19.46 -20.93
C ARG A 611 37.41 -18.86 -20.74
N ARG A 612 37.53 -17.83 -19.93
CA ARG A 612 38.73 -17.01 -19.79
C ARG A 612 39.27 -16.55 -21.16
N PHE A 613 38.35 -16.11 -21.98
CA PHE A 613 38.63 -15.61 -23.31
C PHE A 613 38.66 -14.08 -23.29
N VAL A 614 39.73 -13.49 -23.89
CA VAL A 614 39.87 -12.04 -24.04
C VAL A 614 40.02 -11.72 -25.51
N LEU A 615 39.19 -10.83 -26.02
CA LEU A 615 39.32 -10.22 -27.33
C LEU A 615 39.46 -8.73 -27.16
N ALA A 616 40.64 -8.18 -27.47
CA ALA A 616 40.92 -6.76 -27.44
C ALA A 616 41.09 -6.19 -28.84
N ALA A 617 40.46 -5.06 -29.10
CA ALA A 617 40.63 -4.33 -30.37
C ALA A 617 41.04 -2.89 -30.12
N GLY A 618 42.08 -2.44 -30.82
CA GLY A 618 42.52 -1.07 -30.81
C GLY A 618 41.99 -0.28 -32.00
N SER A 619 42.32 0.97 -32.05
CA SER A 619 42.15 1.86 -33.23
C SER A 619 43.56 2.30 -33.68
N ASP A 620 43.61 2.92 -34.89
CA ASP A 620 44.89 3.45 -35.40
C ASP A 620 45.55 4.46 -34.47
N ALA A 621 44.75 5.26 -33.74
CA ALA A 621 45.21 6.22 -32.76
C ALA A 621 45.55 5.61 -31.38
N ALA A 622 44.96 4.44 -31.05
CA ALA A 622 45.16 3.75 -29.80
C ALA A 622 45.20 2.22 -30.00
N PRO A 623 46.37 1.69 -30.39
CA PRO A 623 46.53 0.24 -30.62
C PRO A 623 46.33 -0.52 -29.29
N VAL A 624 46.09 -1.81 -29.41
CA VAL A 624 46.14 -2.72 -28.27
C VAL A 624 47.54 -2.70 -27.69
N SER A 625 47.68 -2.49 -26.38
CA SER A 625 48.92 -2.55 -25.65
C SER A 625 48.83 -3.62 -24.56
N THR A 626 49.75 -4.54 -24.55
CA THR A 626 49.84 -5.62 -23.60
C THR A 626 51.20 -5.62 -22.90
N VAL A 627 51.20 -5.75 -21.59
CA VAL A 627 52.42 -5.97 -20.82
C VAL A 627 52.42 -7.38 -20.29
N LEU A 628 53.36 -8.19 -20.68
CA LEU A 628 53.59 -9.55 -20.17
C LEU A 628 54.87 -9.58 -19.33
N MET A 629 54.85 -10.27 -18.24
CA MET A 629 56.05 -10.45 -17.41
C MET A 629 56.80 -11.70 -17.82
N GLN A 630 58.02 -11.60 -18.23
CA GLN A 630 58.90 -12.74 -18.56
C GLN A 630 59.90 -12.95 -17.43
N THR A 631 60.02 -14.19 -16.96
CA THR A 631 61.07 -14.59 -16.01
C THR A 631 62.18 -15.28 -16.76
N ASP A 632 63.39 -14.73 -16.71
CA ASP A 632 64.58 -15.36 -17.33
C ASP A 632 65.10 -16.57 -16.54
N LYS A 633 66.12 -17.25 -17.08
CA LYS A 633 66.74 -18.40 -16.42
C LYS A 633 67.42 -18.08 -15.09
N SER A 634 67.73 -16.81 -14.82
CA SER A 634 68.32 -16.33 -13.56
C SER A 634 67.26 -15.98 -12.52
N GLY A 635 65.97 -16.07 -12.88
CA GLY A 635 64.83 -15.69 -12.03
C GLY A 635 64.51 -14.21 -12.05
N LYS A 636 65.12 -13.39 -12.91
CA LYS A 636 64.84 -11.95 -13.06
C LYS A 636 63.62 -11.79 -13.90
N VAL A 637 62.65 -11.05 -13.38
CA VAL A 637 61.40 -10.73 -14.04
C VAL A 637 61.53 -9.42 -14.83
N THR A 638 61.27 -9.47 -16.14
CA THR A 638 61.33 -8.28 -17.03
C THR A 638 60.02 -8.11 -17.78
N PRO A 639 59.52 -6.87 -17.96
CA PRO A 639 58.29 -6.63 -18.74
C PRO A 639 58.61 -6.67 -20.23
N ILE A 640 57.68 -7.29 -20.99
CA ILE A 640 57.66 -7.18 -22.46
C ILE A 640 56.36 -6.43 -22.78
N THR A 641 56.51 -5.30 -23.49
CA THR A 641 55.38 -4.53 -24.00
C THR A 641 55.11 -4.92 -25.46
N ILE A 642 53.91 -5.37 -25.76
CA ILE A 642 53.48 -5.76 -27.11
C ILE A 642 52.34 -4.83 -27.55
N THR A 643 52.45 -4.27 -28.74
CA THR A 643 51.40 -3.46 -29.36
C THR A 643 50.93 -4.13 -30.65
N SER A 644 49.59 -4.06 -30.95
CA SER A 644 48.98 -4.61 -32.16
C SER A 644 47.63 -3.92 -32.43
N SER A 645 47.02 -4.17 -33.56
CA SER A 645 45.61 -3.70 -33.79
C SER A 645 44.59 -4.58 -33.06
N LYS A 646 44.91 -5.87 -32.89
CA LYS A 646 44.01 -6.86 -32.27
C LYS A 646 44.80 -7.86 -31.42
N LEU A 647 44.20 -8.25 -30.32
CA LEU A 647 44.70 -9.32 -29.44
C LEU A 647 43.53 -10.27 -29.16
N GLN A 648 43.80 -11.58 -29.26
CA GLN A 648 42.91 -12.62 -28.83
C GLN A 648 43.66 -13.56 -27.86
N TYR A 649 43.11 -13.78 -26.67
CA TYR A 649 43.66 -14.72 -25.72
C TYR A 649 42.67 -15.83 -25.43
N THR A 650 43.11 -17.07 -25.50
CA THR A 650 42.36 -18.26 -25.18
C THR A 650 43.08 -19.06 -24.09
N ASP A 651 42.51 -19.11 -22.89
CA ASP A 651 43.18 -19.68 -21.70
C ASP A 651 43.44 -21.20 -21.84
N HIS A 652 42.46 -21.95 -22.39
CA HIS A 652 42.58 -23.39 -22.61
C HIS A 652 43.74 -23.76 -23.56
N GLU A 653 43.93 -22.94 -24.59
CA GLU A 653 44.98 -23.12 -25.61
C GLU A 653 46.30 -22.51 -25.15
N ARG A 654 46.30 -21.71 -24.07
CA ARG A 654 47.46 -20.96 -23.57
C ARG A 654 48.14 -20.12 -24.65
N GLN A 655 47.31 -19.64 -25.57
CA GLN A 655 47.75 -18.89 -26.75
C GLN A 655 47.26 -17.43 -26.68
N ILE A 656 48.17 -16.51 -26.99
CA ILE A 656 47.83 -15.11 -27.27
C ILE A 656 48.16 -14.85 -28.70
N HIS A 657 47.14 -14.54 -29.46
CA HIS A 657 47.25 -14.17 -30.89
C HIS A 657 47.18 -12.67 -31.02
N PHE A 658 48.22 -12.08 -31.64
CA PHE A 658 48.31 -10.67 -32.00
C PHE A 658 48.21 -10.54 -33.50
N ASP A 659 47.41 -9.57 -33.98
CA ASP A 659 47.21 -9.31 -35.41
C ASP A 659 47.23 -7.80 -35.71
N GLY A 660 47.68 -7.42 -36.91
CA GLY A 660 47.69 -6.06 -37.38
C GLY A 660 48.83 -5.17 -36.88
N GLY A 661 50.00 -5.41 -37.38
CA GLY A 661 51.19 -4.57 -37.10
C GLY A 661 51.73 -4.73 -35.69
N VAL A 662 52.23 -5.89 -35.39
CA VAL A 662 52.75 -6.27 -34.05
C VAL A 662 54.10 -5.70 -33.78
N SER A 663 54.30 -5.07 -32.62
CA SER A 663 55.61 -4.66 -32.11
C SER A 663 55.78 -5.12 -30.65
N ALA A 664 56.70 -6.01 -30.42
CA ALA A 664 57.08 -6.48 -29.09
C ALA A 664 58.43 -5.90 -28.66
N LYS A 665 58.43 -5.18 -27.50
CA LYS A 665 59.62 -4.51 -26.93
C LYS A 665 59.98 -5.12 -25.58
N GLY A 666 61.17 -5.74 -25.49
CA GLY A 666 61.81 -6.13 -24.24
C GLY A 666 62.89 -5.14 -23.80
N SER A 667 63.77 -5.54 -22.84
CA SER A 667 64.86 -4.70 -22.35
C SER A 667 65.90 -4.37 -23.43
N ASP A 668 66.21 -5.33 -24.28
CA ASP A 668 67.33 -5.33 -25.27
C ASP A 668 66.90 -5.88 -26.63
N LEU A 669 65.64 -6.14 -26.83
CA LEU A 669 65.08 -6.71 -28.07
C LEU A 669 63.80 -6.04 -28.48
N THR A 670 63.68 -5.72 -29.77
CA THR A 670 62.42 -5.32 -30.43
C THR A 670 62.11 -6.27 -31.56
N LEU A 671 60.92 -6.86 -31.52
CA LEU A 671 60.37 -7.74 -32.56
C LEU A 671 59.20 -7.03 -33.22
N THR A 672 59.18 -6.92 -34.55
CA THR A 672 58.02 -6.45 -35.31
C THR A 672 57.62 -7.51 -36.35
N ALA A 673 56.26 -7.64 -36.53
CA ALA A 673 55.69 -8.56 -37.49
C ALA A 673 54.27 -8.15 -37.90
N ASN A 674 53.64 -8.76 -38.91
CA ASN A 674 52.24 -8.55 -39.19
C ASN A 674 51.36 -9.31 -38.17
N ARG A 675 51.76 -10.52 -37.76
CA ARG A 675 51.10 -11.39 -36.80
C ARG A 675 52.06 -12.03 -35.83
N MET A 676 51.63 -12.30 -34.65
CA MET A 676 52.45 -12.99 -33.66
C MET A 676 51.59 -13.84 -32.74
N ASP A 677 51.96 -15.10 -32.59
CA ASP A 677 51.38 -16.05 -31.64
C ASP A 677 52.39 -16.28 -30.49
N VAL A 678 51.91 -16.06 -29.27
CA VAL A 678 52.68 -16.32 -28.07
C VAL A 678 52.07 -17.52 -27.33
N PHE A 679 52.80 -18.61 -27.23
CA PHE A 679 52.39 -19.79 -26.48
C PHE A 679 53.01 -19.74 -25.08
N LEU A 680 52.24 -19.98 -24.09
CA LEU A 680 52.60 -19.89 -22.69
C LEU A 680 52.73 -21.31 -22.10
N ALA A 681 53.78 -21.53 -21.30
CA ALA A 681 54.06 -22.81 -20.67
C ALA A 681 52.96 -23.22 -19.67
N ALA A 682 52.60 -24.47 -19.62
CA ALA A 682 51.72 -25.00 -18.58
C ALA A 682 52.38 -24.86 -17.19
N GLN A 683 51.60 -24.43 -16.19
CA GLN A 683 52.04 -24.48 -14.82
C GLN A 683 52.09 -25.97 -14.38
N THR A 684 53.25 -26.50 -14.11
CA THR A 684 53.39 -27.85 -13.55
C THR A 684 52.84 -27.82 -12.10
N PRO A 685 51.87 -28.67 -11.74
CA PRO A 685 51.46 -28.79 -10.36
C PRO A 685 52.67 -29.33 -9.55
N LYS A 686 53.06 -28.66 -8.47
CA LYS A 686 54.05 -29.25 -7.53
C LYS A 686 53.47 -30.57 -6.98
N PRO A 687 54.19 -31.67 -6.99
CA PRO A 687 53.73 -32.91 -6.37
C PRO A 687 53.46 -32.67 -4.89
N ASN A 688 52.31 -33.14 -4.41
CA ASN A 688 51.90 -33.09 -3.00
C ASN A 688 52.99 -33.74 -2.11
N GLY A 689 53.70 -32.93 -1.33
CA GLY A 689 54.69 -33.38 -0.37
C GLY A 689 55.18 -32.25 0.51
N GLN A 690 54.58 -32.14 1.70
CA GLN A 690 55.06 -31.41 2.88
C GLN A 690 55.39 -29.91 2.69
N SER A 691 54.39 -29.09 2.86
CA SER A 691 54.55 -27.68 3.14
C SER A 691 54.81 -27.45 4.62
N THR A 692 56.04 -27.19 4.99
CA THR A 692 56.35 -26.59 6.31
C THR A 692 55.97 -25.12 6.31
N VAL A 693 55.33 -24.67 7.40
CA VAL A 693 54.68 -23.34 7.60
C VAL A 693 55.62 -22.09 7.43
N LYS A 694 56.85 -22.30 6.95
CA LYS A 694 57.81 -21.18 6.72
C LYS A 694 57.94 -20.70 5.28
N ASP A 695 57.30 -21.36 4.29
CA ASP A 695 57.45 -21.00 2.86
C ASP A 695 56.26 -20.29 2.26
N ALA A 696 55.23 -19.96 3.05
CA ALA A 696 53.99 -19.30 2.58
C ALA A 696 54.22 -17.81 2.13
N ALA A 697 55.40 -17.26 2.33
CA ALA A 697 55.71 -15.86 1.94
C ALA A 697 56.48 -15.74 0.60
N LYS A 698 56.77 -16.82 -0.11
CA LYS A 698 57.53 -16.82 -1.38
C LYS A 698 56.83 -17.45 -2.59
N ASP A 699 55.62 -17.96 -2.44
CA ASP A 699 54.80 -18.48 -3.54
C ASP A 699 53.95 -17.37 -4.20
N THR A 700 54.58 -16.29 -4.65
CA THR A 700 54.03 -15.47 -5.70
C THR A 700 54.01 -16.32 -6.95
N ALA A 701 52.81 -16.68 -7.42
CA ALA A 701 52.58 -17.38 -8.67
C ALA A 701 53.49 -16.78 -9.76
N SER A 702 54.44 -17.57 -10.28
CA SER A 702 55.28 -17.09 -11.37
C SER A 702 54.41 -16.73 -12.56
N PRO A 703 54.47 -15.49 -13.10
CA PRO A 703 53.70 -15.12 -14.29
C PRO A 703 53.98 -16.12 -15.41
N GLY A 704 52.97 -16.41 -16.24
CA GLY A 704 53.05 -17.46 -17.29
C GLY A 704 54.33 -17.35 -18.11
N LYS A 705 55.20 -18.34 -18.06
CA LYS A 705 56.43 -18.37 -18.84
C LYS A 705 56.09 -18.52 -20.30
N ILE A 706 56.73 -17.66 -21.14
CA ILE A 706 56.65 -17.86 -22.60
C ILE A 706 57.36 -19.17 -22.91
N GLU A 707 56.66 -20.09 -23.64
CA GLU A 707 57.21 -21.33 -24.13
C GLU A 707 57.80 -21.10 -25.53
N ARG A 708 56.99 -20.48 -26.40
CA ARG A 708 57.33 -20.29 -27.80
C ARG A 708 56.66 -19.02 -28.34
N ILE A 709 57.30 -18.32 -29.24
CA ILE A 709 56.72 -17.23 -30.02
C ILE A 709 56.86 -17.59 -31.49
N VAL A 710 55.77 -17.44 -32.24
CA VAL A 710 55.74 -17.57 -33.73
C VAL A 710 55.30 -16.25 -34.29
N ALA A 711 56.16 -15.59 -35.04
CA ALA A 711 55.87 -14.32 -35.70
C ALA A 711 55.87 -14.52 -37.22
N SER A 712 54.96 -13.91 -37.95
CA SER A 712 54.82 -14.04 -39.39
C SER A 712 54.47 -12.72 -40.07
N GLY A 713 54.93 -12.57 -41.31
CA GLY A 713 54.80 -11.39 -42.17
C GLY A 713 55.69 -10.25 -41.80
N ASN A 714 56.63 -9.90 -42.64
CA ASN A 714 57.59 -8.76 -42.49
C ASN A 714 58.27 -8.74 -41.13
N VAL A 715 58.78 -9.89 -40.70
CA VAL A 715 59.43 -10.02 -39.39
C VAL A 715 60.74 -9.26 -39.37
N SER A 716 60.93 -8.44 -38.33
CA SER A 716 62.22 -7.78 -38.03
C SER A 716 62.52 -7.92 -36.54
N VAL A 717 63.66 -8.39 -36.20
CA VAL A 717 64.24 -8.44 -34.84
C VAL A 717 65.41 -7.48 -34.75
N THR A 718 65.35 -6.59 -33.78
CA THR A 718 66.42 -5.59 -33.57
C THR A 718 66.99 -5.74 -32.16
N GLN A 719 68.27 -5.91 -32.07
CA GLN A 719 69.06 -5.92 -30.82
C GLN A 719 70.17 -4.87 -30.92
N PRO A 720 70.79 -4.47 -29.81
CA PRO A 720 72.00 -3.63 -29.91
C PRO A 720 73.04 -4.26 -30.81
N GLY A 721 73.40 -3.55 -31.88
CA GLY A 721 74.41 -4.02 -32.88
C GLY A 721 73.90 -5.10 -33.88
N ARG A 722 72.67 -5.63 -33.74
CA ARG A 722 72.21 -6.75 -34.59
C ARG A 722 70.74 -6.48 -35.07
N GLN A 723 70.49 -6.71 -36.34
CA GLN A 723 69.18 -6.69 -36.97
C GLN A 723 68.93 -7.92 -37.78
N ALA A 724 67.84 -8.65 -37.56
CA ALA A 724 67.41 -9.79 -38.35
C ALA A 724 66.07 -9.51 -39.06
N LYS A 725 65.89 -9.88 -40.33
CA LYS A 725 64.70 -9.71 -41.14
C LYS A 725 64.34 -10.99 -41.88
N GLY A 726 63.03 -11.35 -41.94
CA GLY A 726 62.53 -12.54 -42.62
C GLY A 726 61.02 -12.58 -42.77
N GLY A 727 60.50 -13.68 -43.35
CA GLY A 727 59.07 -13.89 -43.47
C GLY A 727 58.43 -14.40 -42.18
N ASN A 728 59.08 -15.37 -41.50
CA ASN A 728 58.63 -16.05 -40.27
C ASN A 728 59.75 -16.14 -39.25
N LEU A 729 59.39 -16.04 -37.98
CA LEU A 729 60.27 -16.22 -36.85
C LEU A 729 59.66 -17.21 -35.88
N THR A 730 60.46 -18.16 -35.41
CA THR A 730 60.07 -18.98 -34.22
C THR A 730 61.13 -18.77 -33.16
N TYR A 731 60.67 -18.31 -31.99
CA TYR A 731 61.52 -18.23 -30.79
C TYR A 731 61.15 -19.40 -29.84
N ILE A 732 62.13 -20.13 -29.36
CA ILE A 732 61.95 -21.22 -28.39
C ILE A 732 62.67 -20.83 -27.11
N ALA A 733 61.88 -20.60 -26.04
CA ALA A 733 62.40 -19.99 -24.82
C ALA A 733 63.30 -20.95 -24.01
N ALA A 734 63.05 -22.26 -24.07
CA ALA A 734 63.90 -23.28 -23.40
C ALA A 734 65.34 -23.26 -23.87
N GLU A 735 65.50 -22.93 -25.16
CA GLU A 735 66.82 -22.93 -25.82
C GLU A 735 67.39 -21.54 -26.01
N ASP A 736 66.59 -20.46 -25.74
CA ASP A 736 66.89 -19.05 -26.09
C ASP A 736 67.23 -18.88 -27.61
N LYS A 737 66.53 -19.66 -28.43
CA LYS A 737 66.82 -19.86 -29.84
C LYS A 737 65.80 -19.15 -30.72
N PHE A 738 66.25 -18.39 -31.64
CA PHE A 738 65.49 -17.76 -32.76
C PHE A 738 65.74 -18.50 -34.05
N VAL A 739 64.69 -18.91 -34.77
CA VAL A 739 64.77 -19.49 -36.09
C VAL A 739 64.00 -18.58 -37.03
N LEU A 740 64.69 -17.97 -37.98
CA LEU A 740 64.18 -17.03 -38.96
C LEU A 740 64.17 -17.68 -40.34
N SER A 741 63.03 -17.61 -41.02
CA SER A 741 62.85 -18.23 -42.33
C SER A 741 61.93 -17.41 -43.24
N GLY A 742 61.90 -17.73 -44.54
CA GLY A 742 61.02 -17.11 -45.56
C GLY A 742 61.46 -15.70 -45.91
N ASN A 743 61.08 -15.29 -47.11
CA ASN A 743 61.39 -13.96 -47.69
C ASN A 743 62.91 -13.62 -47.67
N SER A 744 63.76 -14.61 -48.03
CA SER A 744 65.25 -14.49 -48.00
C SER A 744 65.76 -13.90 -46.70
N PRO A 745 65.69 -14.67 -45.59
CA PRO A 745 66.01 -14.20 -44.23
C PRO A 745 67.44 -13.66 -44.19
N SER A 746 67.66 -12.58 -43.46
CA SER A 746 68.96 -11.95 -43.31
C SER A 746 69.20 -11.47 -41.90
N ILE A 747 70.46 -11.60 -41.42
CA ILE A 747 70.93 -10.97 -40.21
C ILE A 747 72.04 -10.00 -40.61
N PHE A 748 71.90 -8.75 -40.09
CA PHE A 748 72.99 -7.78 -40.14
C PHE A 748 73.55 -7.66 -38.71
N ASP A 749 74.86 -7.80 -38.63
CA ASP A 749 75.63 -7.66 -37.38
C ASP A 749 76.68 -6.57 -37.59
N ALA A 750 76.78 -5.62 -36.66
CA ALA A 750 77.60 -4.46 -36.78
C ALA A 750 79.12 -4.84 -36.88
N GLU A 751 79.51 -5.97 -36.27
CA GLU A 751 80.90 -6.42 -36.24
C GLU A 751 81.16 -7.46 -37.39
N HIS A 752 80.19 -8.30 -37.69
CA HIS A 752 80.41 -9.42 -38.59
C HIS A 752 79.76 -9.26 -40.01
N GLY A 753 79.02 -8.18 -40.20
CA GLY A 753 78.41 -7.89 -41.52
C GLY A 753 77.07 -8.53 -41.73
N LYS A 754 76.66 -8.80 -42.98
CA LYS A 754 75.35 -9.33 -43.37
C LYS A 754 75.41 -10.78 -43.78
N ILE A 755 74.51 -11.61 -43.18
CA ILE A 755 74.36 -13.03 -43.48
C ILE A 755 72.98 -13.29 -44.03
N THR A 756 72.84 -14.09 -45.06
CA THR A 756 71.59 -14.47 -45.71
C THR A 756 71.61 -15.99 -45.98
N GLY A 757 70.41 -16.61 -45.94
CA GLY A 757 70.26 -18.05 -46.20
C GLY A 757 68.77 -18.42 -46.40
N VAL A 758 68.44 -19.69 -46.34
CA VAL A 758 67.04 -20.22 -46.36
C VAL A 758 66.44 -20.18 -44.95
N SER A 759 67.25 -20.53 -43.95
CA SER A 759 66.95 -20.44 -42.53
C SER A 759 68.16 -19.93 -41.75
N LEU A 760 67.89 -19.03 -40.83
CA LEU A 760 68.91 -18.46 -39.95
C LEU A 760 68.54 -18.77 -38.51
N THR A 761 69.45 -19.46 -37.78
CA THR A 761 69.23 -19.70 -36.37
C THR A 761 70.23 -18.91 -35.54
N PHE A 762 69.77 -18.13 -34.58
CA PHE A 762 70.64 -17.34 -33.70
C PHE A 762 70.11 -17.45 -32.25
N PHE A 763 70.96 -17.11 -31.29
CA PHE A 763 70.66 -17.25 -29.88
C PHE A 763 70.71 -15.86 -29.20
N LYS A 764 69.89 -15.72 -28.14
CA LYS A 764 69.73 -14.41 -27.47
C LYS A 764 71.01 -13.88 -26.80
N HIS A 765 71.81 -14.79 -26.26
CA HIS A 765 72.98 -14.47 -25.43
C HIS A 765 74.26 -15.15 -25.97
N ASP A 766 74.27 -15.46 -27.26
CA ASP A 766 75.40 -16.17 -27.93
C ASP A 766 75.53 -15.55 -29.31
N ASP A 767 76.80 -15.33 -29.71
CA ASP A 767 77.15 -14.70 -31.01
C ASP A 767 77.05 -15.69 -32.16
N ARG A 768 76.72 -16.95 -31.89
CA ARG A 768 76.58 -18.01 -32.89
C ARG A 768 75.37 -17.78 -33.77
N VAL A 769 75.62 -17.82 -35.09
CA VAL A 769 74.57 -17.83 -36.07
C VAL A 769 74.76 -19.10 -36.94
N LEU A 770 73.72 -19.99 -36.97
CA LEU A 770 73.68 -21.10 -37.83
C LEU A 770 72.89 -20.75 -39.09
N VAL A 771 73.47 -21.03 -40.26
CA VAL A 771 72.87 -20.70 -41.55
C VAL A 771 72.63 -21.93 -42.36
N GLU A 772 71.38 -22.11 -42.79
CA GLU A 772 71.02 -23.16 -43.72
C GLU A 772 70.80 -22.54 -45.11
N GLY A 773 71.44 -23.13 -46.09
CA GLY A 773 71.27 -22.81 -47.48
C GLY A 773 70.64 -23.93 -48.28
N SER A 774 70.09 -23.64 -49.46
CA SER A 774 69.66 -24.62 -50.46
C SER A 774 70.36 -24.38 -51.77
N THR A 775 70.16 -25.33 -52.69
CA THR A 775 70.72 -25.15 -54.04
C THR A 775 70.22 -23.92 -54.84
N GLN A 776 69.03 -23.41 -54.42
CA GLN A 776 68.40 -22.19 -55.07
C GLN A 776 68.69 -20.91 -54.24
N LEU A 777 68.99 -21.02 -52.97
CA LEU A 777 69.31 -19.93 -52.02
C LEU A 777 70.51 -20.33 -51.16
N PRO A 778 71.76 -20.21 -51.65
CA PRO A 778 72.93 -20.56 -50.89
C PRO A 778 73.08 -19.66 -49.67
N ALA A 779 73.73 -20.17 -48.63
CA ALA A 779 74.18 -19.35 -47.50
C ALA A 779 75.22 -18.32 -48.00
N VAL A 780 75.00 -17.05 -47.80
CA VAL A 780 75.94 -15.98 -48.19
C VAL A 780 76.24 -15.11 -47.00
N THR A 781 77.56 -14.92 -46.75
CA THR A 781 78.02 -14.03 -45.72
C THR A 781 78.76 -12.85 -46.36
N HIS A 782 78.39 -11.64 -46.09
CA HIS A 782 79.11 -10.42 -46.46
C HIS A 782 79.81 -9.86 -45.23
N THR A 783 81.11 -10.08 -45.10
CA THR A 783 81.90 -9.60 -43.96
C THR A 783 82.35 -8.18 -44.21
N GLN A 784 82.21 -7.30 -43.23
CA GLN A 784 82.78 -5.97 -43.27
C GLN A 784 84.23 -6.07 -42.75
N MET A 785 85.22 -5.84 -43.60
CA MET A 785 86.58 -5.72 -43.12
C MET A 785 86.77 -4.41 -42.34
N ALA A 786 87.20 -4.47 -41.11
CA ALA A 786 87.59 -3.31 -40.36
C ALA A 786 88.73 -2.64 -41.11
N ARG A 787 88.62 -1.32 -41.46
CA ARG A 787 89.65 -0.52 -41.97
C ARG A 787 90.56 0.02 -40.83
#